data_ebdad2aacbcfc0df383789fd3e2cae67
#
_entry.id   ebdad2aacbcfc0df383789fd3e2cae67
#
_cell.length_a   1.000
_cell.length_b   1.000
_cell.length_c   1.000
_cell.angle_alpha   90.00
_cell.angle_beta   90.00
_cell.angle_gamma   90.00
#
_symmetry.space_group_name_H-M   'P 1'
#
loop_
_entity.id
_entity.type
_entity.pdbx_description
1 polymer ?
#
loop_
_entity_poly.entity_id
_entity_poly.type
_entity_poly.pdbx_seq_one_letter_code
_entity_poly.pdbx_strand_id
1 'polypeptide(L)'
;MPSRRERANAIRALSMDAVQKANSGHPGAPMGMADIAEVLWRDFLKHNPANPAFANRDRFVMSNGHGSMLVYSLLHLTGYDLGIEDLKNFRQLHSRTPGHPEYGYTPGVETTTGPLGQGLANAVGFALAEKVLAAQFNRDSHKIVDHNTYVFLGDGCMMEGISHEVSALAGTLGLGKLIAFYDDNGISIDGEVEGWFTDDTPKRFEAYGWQVVRNVDGHDADEIKTAIETARKSEQPTLICCKTTIGFGSPNKQGKEDCHGAPLGAEEIALTRAALKWNHGPFEIPADIYKEWDGKEAGVALEAEWNQRFAAYSAAYPELANEFVRRMSGELPADFSEKASAYIAEVAAKGETIASRKASQNALNALGPLLPEILGGSADLAGSNLTLWKGCKGVEADDAAGNYIYYGVREFGMSAIMNGIALHGGFVPYGATFLIFMEYARNAVRMSALMKKRVIYVFTHDSIGLGEDGPTHQPIEQLASLRCTPNLDTWRPADAVESAVAWKFALERNDGPSALIFSRQNLDHQTRDQAQLADITRGGYVLKDCAGEPELILIATGSEVGLAVKAFDKLTEQGRNVRVVSMPCTSVFDAQDAGYKQSVLPLQVSARIAIEAAHADYWYKYVGLEGRVIGMTSFGESAPAPALFEEFGFTLENILATAEELLED
;
A
#
# COMPACT_ATOMS: atom_id res chain seq x y z
N MET A 1 -19.45 -10.66 38.51
CA MET A 1 -18.74 -10.44 37.23
C MET A 1 -19.59 -9.52 36.38
N PRO A 2 -19.03 -8.51 35.74
CA PRO A 2 -19.74 -7.68 34.79
C PRO A 2 -20.38 -8.49 33.65
N SER A 3 -21.59 -8.09 33.27
CA SER A 3 -22.27 -8.68 32.11
C SER A 3 -21.57 -8.34 30.80
N ARG A 4 -21.87 -9.09 29.71
CA ARG A 4 -21.39 -8.73 28.36
C ARG A 4 -21.78 -7.30 27.98
N ARG A 5 -23.04 -6.90 28.28
CA ARG A 5 -23.54 -5.55 28.03
C ARG A 5 -22.73 -4.48 28.77
N GLU A 6 -22.35 -4.70 30.03
CA GLU A 6 -21.52 -3.74 30.77
C GLU A 6 -20.11 -3.63 30.18
N ARG A 7 -19.53 -4.72 29.70
CA ARG A 7 -18.24 -4.70 28.98
C ARG A 7 -18.34 -3.95 27.66
N ALA A 8 -19.39 -4.17 26.87
CA ALA A 8 -19.63 -3.41 25.64
C ALA A 8 -19.88 -1.92 25.93
N ASN A 9 -20.58 -1.62 27.05
CA ASN A 9 -20.83 -0.22 27.46
C ASN A 9 -19.54 0.51 27.86
N ALA A 10 -18.47 -0.17 28.29
CA ALA A 10 -17.16 0.44 28.49
C ALA A 10 -16.60 1.01 27.17
N ILE A 11 -16.74 0.27 26.05
CA ILE A 11 -16.35 0.74 24.72
C ILE A 11 -17.17 2.00 24.34
N ARG A 12 -18.50 1.95 24.54
CA ARG A 12 -19.40 3.07 24.25
C ARG A 12 -19.01 4.31 25.04
N ALA A 13 -18.77 4.15 26.36
CA ALA A 13 -18.38 5.24 27.24
C ALA A 13 -17.06 5.89 26.81
N LEU A 14 -16.01 5.11 26.60
CA LEU A 14 -14.71 5.62 26.15
C LEU A 14 -14.81 6.34 24.80
N SER A 15 -15.59 5.78 23.88
CA SER A 15 -15.74 6.35 22.54
C SER A 15 -16.47 7.70 22.56
N MET A 16 -17.62 7.80 23.25
CA MET A 16 -18.35 9.07 23.34
C MET A 16 -17.57 10.13 24.12
N ASP A 17 -16.83 9.74 25.18
CA ASP A 17 -16.05 10.66 25.99
C ASP A 17 -14.86 11.24 25.20
N ALA A 18 -14.12 10.40 24.48
CA ALA A 18 -12.98 10.84 23.69
C ALA A 18 -13.41 11.77 22.55
N VAL A 19 -14.47 11.42 21.82
CA VAL A 19 -15.03 12.25 20.74
C VAL A 19 -15.54 13.58 21.32
N GLN A 20 -16.23 13.55 22.44
CA GLN A 20 -16.72 14.79 23.10
C GLN A 20 -15.58 15.68 23.56
N LYS A 21 -14.55 15.10 24.20
CA LYS A 21 -13.39 15.86 24.65
C LYS A 21 -12.62 16.50 23.50
N ALA A 22 -12.44 15.76 22.40
CA ALA A 22 -11.79 16.26 21.18
C ALA A 22 -12.67 17.28 20.43
N ASN A 23 -13.94 17.35 20.74
CA ASN A 23 -14.96 18.07 19.98
C ASN A 23 -14.94 17.74 18.48
N SER A 24 -14.53 16.50 18.15
CA SER A 24 -14.35 16.01 16.78
C SER A 24 -14.28 14.49 16.78
N GLY A 25 -14.93 13.83 15.84
CA GLY A 25 -14.87 12.39 15.66
C GLY A 25 -16.23 11.76 15.40
N HIS A 26 -16.26 10.42 15.39
CA HIS A 26 -17.40 9.62 14.96
C HIS A 26 -17.79 8.64 16.07
N PRO A 27 -18.74 8.97 16.94
CA PRO A 27 -19.12 8.09 18.05
C PRO A 27 -20.11 7.00 17.62
N GLY A 28 -20.85 7.20 16.54
CA GLY A 28 -21.98 6.36 16.15
C GLY A 28 -21.65 4.91 15.88
N ALA A 29 -20.71 4.66 14.98
CA ALA A 29 -20.26 3.29 14.65
C ALA A 29 -19.61 2.56 15.86
N PRO A 30 -18.69 3.17 16.63
CA PRO A 30 -18.19 2.55 17.86
C PRO A 30 -19.27 2.14 18.86
N MET A 31 -20.30 2.95 19.00
CA MET A 31 -21.41 2.65 19.91
C MET A 31 -22.33 1.55 19.36
N GLY A 32 -22.57 1.53 18.04
CA GLY A 32 -23.39 0.51 17.38
C GLY A 32 -22.71 -0.87 17.39
N MET A 33 -21.42 -0.94 17.10
CA MET A 33 -20.67 -2.18 16.95
C MET A 33 -20.06 -2.74 18.25
N ALA A 34 -20.28 -2.08 19.39
CA ALA A 34 -19.63 -2.44 20.65
C ALA A 34 -19.92 -3.88 21.13
N ASP A 35 -21.13 -4.40 20.92
CA ASP A 35 -21.47 -5.78 21.31
C ASP A 35 -20.79 -6.80 20.40
N ILE A 36 -20.73 -6.55 19.08
CA ILE A 36 -20.01 -7.39 18.12
C ILE A 36 -18.52 -7.45 18.50
N ALA A 37 -17.94 -6.29 18.80
CA ALA A 37 -16.54 -6.21 19.19
C ALA A 37 -16.25 -6.92 20.52
N GLU A 38 -17.15 -6.83 21.50
CA GLU A 38 -17.02 -7.54 22.79
C GLU A 38 -16.95 -9.05 22.58
N VAL A 39 -17.88 -9.60 21.78
CA VAL A 39 -17.90 -11.04 21.52
C VAL A 39 -16.66 -11.48 20.75
N LEU A 40 -16.29 -10.76 19.69
CA LEU A 40 -15.12 -11.10 18.87
C LEU A 40 -13.83 -11.09 19.69
N TRP A 41 -13.54 -10.00 20.39
CA TRP A 41 -12.28 -9.80 21.08
C TRP A 41 -12.13 -10.64 22.34
N ARG A 42 -13.21 -10.96 23.01
CA ARG A 42 -13.21 -11.77 24.23
C ARG A 42 -13.19 -13.26 23.99
N ASP A 43 -13.94 -13.73 22.99
CA ASP A 43 -14.18 -15.16 22.84
C ASP A 43 -13.36 -15.78 21.67
N PHE A 44 -12.92 -14.99 20.69
CA PHE A 44 -12.37 -15.54 19.45
C PHE A 44 -11.02 -15.00 19.02
N LEU A 45 -10.77 -13.71 19.15
CA LEU A 45 -9.56 -13.06 18.60
C LEU A 45 -8.30 -13.56 19.33
N LYS A 46 -7.40 -14.20 18.59
CA LYS A 46 -6.08 -14.60 19.10
C LYS A 46 -5.12 -13.41 19.00
N HIS A 47 -4.81 -12.81 20.12
CA HIS A 47 -3.88 -11.68 20.18
C HIS A 47 -3.05 -11.72 21.46
N ASN A 48 -1.91 -11.04 21.47
CA ASN A 48 -1.09 -10.83 22.66
C ASN A 48 -0.82 -9.35 22.89
N PRO A 49 -1.51 -8.70 23.85
CA PRO A 49 -1.28 -7.28 24.13
C PRO A 49 0.17 -6.95 24.53
N ALA A 50 0.89 -7.92 25.15
CA ALA A 50 2.30 -7.76 25.51
C ALA A 50 3.26 -7.87 24.31
N ASN A 51 2.83 -8.51 23.21
CA ASN A 51 3.57 -8.60 21.96
C ASN A 51 2.66 -8.39 20.74
N PRO A 52 2.37 -7.13 20.36
CA PRO A 52 1.54 -6.83 19.19
C PRO A 52 2.09 -7.39 17.86
N ALA A 53 3.37 -7.79 17.83
CA ALA A 53 4.02 -8.36 16.66
C ALA A 53 4.00 -9.90 16.62
N PHE A 54 3.31 -10.57 17.55
CA PHE A 54 3.18 -12.04 17.57
C PHE A 54 2.82 -12.59 16.18
N ALA A 55 3.66 -13.45 15.63
CA ALA A 55 3.60 -13.86 14.22
C ALA A 55 2.25 -14.50 13.83
N ASN A 56 1.71 -15.39 14.69
CA ASN A 56 0.46 -16.13 14.43
C ASN A 56 -0.77 -15.51 15.12
N ARG A 57 -0.75 -14.20 15.42
CA ARG A 57 -1.93 -13.47 15.89
C ARG A 57 -2.98 -13.38 14.80
N ASP A 58 -4.24 -13.37 15.17
CA ASP A 58 -5.31 -12.96 14.26
C ASP A 58 -5.14 -11.47 13.88
N ARG A 59 -5.62 -11.09 12.71
CA ARG A 59 -5.59 -9.70 12.22
C ARG A 59 -6.96 -9.09 12.37
N PHE A 60 -7.02 -7.90 12.97
CA PHE A 60 -8.26 -7.12 13.07
C PHE A 60 -8.15 -5.82 12.27
N VAL A 61 -9.10 -5.58 11.38
CA VAL A 61 -9.14 -4.41 10.52
C VAL A 61 -10.49 -3.70 10.69
N MET A 62 -10.45 -2.39 10.86
CA MET A 62 -11.64 -1.54 10.81
C MET A 62 -11.64 -0.77 9.49
N SER A 63 -12.37 -1.27 8.48
CA SER A 63 -12.43 -0.67 7.14
C SER A 63 -13.21 0.65 7.13
N ASN A 64 -14.23 0.77 7.98
CA ASN A 64 -14.89 2.02 8.32
C ASN A 64 -14.06 2.79 9.37
N GLY A 65 -12.85 3.18 8.99
CA GLY A 65 -11.81 3.72 9.88
C GLY A 65 -12.20 4.99 10.65
N HIS A 66 -13.26 5.67 10.26
CA HIS A 66 -13.84 6.78 11.04
C HIS A 66 -14.29 6.32 12.43
N GLY A 67 -14.67 5.04 12.60
CA GLY A 67 -14.96 4.43 13.91
C GLY A 67 -13.73 4.12 14.76
N SER A 68 -12.63 4.83 14.59
CA SER A 68 -11.32 4.58 15.22
C SER A 68 -11.37 4.39 16.74
N MET A 69 -12.27 5.10 17.43
CA MET A 69 -12.40 4.97 18.88
C MET A 69 -12.86 3.59 19.35
N LEU A 70 -13.52 2.80 18.48
CA LEU A 70 -13.77 1.38 18.78
C LEU A 70 -12.45 0.63 18.96
N VAL A 71 -11.53 0.79 17.99
CA VAL A 71 -10.22 0.12 18.01
C VAL A 71 -9.41 0.58 19.21
N TYR A 72 -9.33 1.88 19.46
CA TYR A 72 -8.54 2.41 20.58
C TYR A 72 -9.09 1.99 21.94
N SER A 73 -10.42 1.95 22.07
CA SER A 73 -11.06 1.44 23.31
C SER A 73 -10.75 -0.03 23.55
N LEU A 74 -10.79 -0.86 22.50
CA LEU A 74 -10.46 -2.28 22.57
C LEU A 74 -8.99 -2.51 22.92
N LEU A 75 -8.08 -1.81 22.27
CA LEU A 75 -6.63 -1.91 22.57
C LEU A 75 -6.32 -1.48 24.01
N HIS A 76 -6.93 -0.38 24.47
CA HIS A 76 -6.79 0.07 25.84
C HIS A 76 -7.33 -0.95 26.85
N LEU A 77 -8.57 -1.39 26.67
CA LEU A 77 -9.23 -2.30 27.59
C LEU A 77 -8.54 -3.66 27.69
N THR A 78 -8.04 -4.19 26.57
CA THR A 78 -7.37 -5.50 26.52
C THR A 78 -5.91 -5.45 27.00
N GLY A 79 -5.37 -4.25 27.26
CA GLY A 79 -4.09 -4.08 27.93
C GLY A 79 -2.88 -3.93 27.02
N TYR A 80 -3.10 -3.50 25.77
CA TYR A 80 -1.98 -2.98 24.94
C TYR A 80 -1.36 -1.76 25.59
N ASP A 81 -0.16 -1.38 25.15
CA ASP A 81 0.53 -0.17 25.62
C ASP A 81 -0.17 1.09 25.05
N LEU A 82 -1.41 1.30 25.50
CA LEU A 82 -2.24 2.45 25.18
C LEU A 82 -3.02 2.86 26.43
N GLY A 83 -2.57 3.93 27.10
CA GLY A 83 -3.14 4.38 28.36
C GLY A 83 -4.39 5.23 28.21
N ILE A 84 -5.09 5.46 29.33
CA ILE A 84 -6.28 6.33 29.37
C ILE A 84 -5.95 7.77 28.93
N GLU A 85 -4.76 8.25 29.18
CA GLU A 85 -4.32 9.58 28.77
C GLU A 85 -4.14 9.67 27.24
N ASP A 86 -3.77 8.56 26.57
CA ASP A 86 -3.75 8.51 25.11
C ASP A 86 -5.16 8.67 24.53
N LEU A 87 -6.16 8.03 25.14
CA LEU A 87 -7.56 8.17 24.73
C LEU A 87 -8.08 9.58 24.96
N LYS A 88 -7.70 10.21 26.09
CA LYS A 88 -8.03 11.61 26.38
C LYS A 88 -7.40 12.59 25.38
N ASN A 89 -6.32 12.20 24.72
CA ASN A 89 -5.62 12.97 23.71
C ASN A 89 -6.03 12.59 22.27
N PHE A 90 -7.19 11.97 22.10
CA PHE A 90 -7.74 11.63 20.78
C PHE A 90 -7.72 12.84 19.84
N ARG A 91 -7.22 12.66 18.62
CA ARG A 91 -7.08 13.68 17.57
C ARG A 91 -6.23 14.90 17.94
N GLN A 92 -5.35 14.80 18.93
CA GLN A 92 -4.42 15.87 19.25
C GLN A 92 -3.09 15.69 18.51
N LEU A 93 -2.34 16.78 18.33
CA LEU A 93 -1.04 16.75 17.66
C LEU A 93 -0.09 15.75 18.36
N HIS A 94 0.54 14.89 17.58
CA HIS A 94 1.44 13.82 18.04
C HIS A 94 0.80 12.78 18.95
N SER A 95 -0.52 12.70 18.99
CA SER A 95 -1.24 11.69 19.77
C SER A 95 -1.02 10.29 19.21
N ARG A 96 -1.02 9.29 20.10
CA ARG A 96 -1.05 7.86 19.74
C ARG A 96 -2.44 7.39 19.30
N THR A 97 -3.44 8.26 19.34
CA THR A 97 -4.82 8.01 18.93
C THR A 97 -5.23 9.01 17.85
N PRO A 98 -4.67 8.92 16.63
CA PRO A 98 -5.04 9.78 15.51
C PRO A 98 -6.51 9.62 15.12
N GLY A 99 -7.00 10.52 14.27
CA GLY A 99 -8.43 10.57 13.90
C GLY A 99 -8.97 9.32 13.23
N HIS A 100 -8.11 8.60 12.52
CA HIS A 100 -8.35 7.29 11.92
C HIS A 100 -7.21 6.37 12.34
N PRO A 101 -7.38 5.03 12.37
CA PRO A 101 -6.30 4.11 12.72
C PRO A 101 -5.11 4.29 11.79
N GLU A 102 -3.91 4.47 12.36
CA GLU A 102 -2.68 4.62 11.60
C GLU A 102 -1.64 3.58 12.05
N TYR A 103 -1.16 2.80 11.08
CA TYR A 103 -0.11 1.83 11.30
C TYR A 103 1.19 2.50 11.77
N GLY A 104 1.77 1.94 12.83
CA GLY A 104 3.02 2.45 13.40
C GLY A 104 2.85 3.56 14.47
N TYR A 105 1.64 4.12 14.63
CA TYR A 105 1.34 5.08 15.69
C TYR A 105 0.76 4.41 16.94
N THR A 106 -0.22 3.54 16.76
CA THR A 106 -0.90 2.87 17.86
C THR A 106 -0.49 1.39 17.89
N PRO A 107 0.06 0.85 18.98
CA PRO A 107 0.35 -0.57 19.10
C PRO A 107 -0.90 -1.42 18.91
N GLY A 108 -0.82 -2.44 18.04
CA GLY A 108 -1.95 -3.33 17.74
C GLY A 108 -2.83 -2.89 16.56
N VAL A 109 -2.60 -1.70 15.99
CA VAL A 109 -3.25 -1.30 14.73
C VAL A 109 -2.53 -1.97 13.56
N GLU A 110 -3.25 -2.78 12.79
CA GLU A 110 -2.69 -3.62 11.71
C GLU A 110 -2.52 -2.87 10.39
N THR A 111 -3.35 -1.87 10.13
CA THR A 111 -3.29 -1.07 8.91
C THR A 111 -3.85 0.33 9.11
N THR A 112 -3.44 1.27 8.26
CA THR A 112 -4.01 2.61 8.21
C THR A 112 -5.28 2.59 7.38
N THR A 113 -6.41 3.01 7.98
CA THR A 113 -7.70 3.14 7.32
C THR A 113 -8.24 4.56 7.44
N GLY A 114 -9.39 4.83 6.84
CA GLY A 114 -9.99 6.15 6.71
C GLY A 114 -10.59 6.31 5.32
N PRO A 115 -9.83 6.08 4.23
CA PRO A 115 -10.43 5.88 2.90
C PRO A 115 -11.24 4.57 2.90
N LEU A 116 -12.56 4.68 2.79
CA LEU A 116 -13.49 3.55 2.88
C LEU A 116 -13.17 2.46 1.84
N GLY A 117 -13.39 1.21 2.20
CA GLY A 117 -13.16 0.05 1.33
C GLY A 117 -11.71 -0.45 1.28
N GLN A 118 -10.71 0.39 1.47
CA GLN A 118 -9.31 -0.06 1.45
C GLN A 118 -8.94 -0.97 2.62
N GLY A 119 -9.58 -0.81 3.77
CA GLY A 119 -9.43 -1.75 4.90
C GLY A 119 -9.86 -3.17 4.55
N LEU A 120 -10.98 -3.34 3.84
CA LEU A 120 -11.41 -4.65 3.33
C LEU A 120 -10.37 -5.21 2.34
N ALA A 121 -9.85 -4.39 1.44
CA ALA A 121 -8.80 -4.81 0.50
C ALA A 121 -7.51 -5.23 1.20
N ASN A 122 -7.09 -4.50 2.26
CA ASN A 122 -5.95 -4.91 3.08
C ASN A 122 -6.23 -6.23 3.82
N ALA A 123 -7.47 -6.43 4.32
CA ALA A 123 -7.88 -7.69 4.95
C ALA A 123 -7.83 -8.88 3.97
N VAL A 124 -8.21 -8.68 2.71
CA VAL A 124 -8.00 -9.68 1.65
C VAL A 124 -6.51 -9.97 1.47
N GLY A 125 -5.65 -8.96 1.49
CA GLY A 125 -4.19 -9.11 1.44
C GLY A 125 -3.63 -9.90 2.63
N PHE A 126 -4.11 -9.65 3.85
CA PHE A 126 -3.73 -10.42 5.04
C PHE A 126 -4.14 -11.89 4.93
N ALA A 127 -5.38 -12.16 4.55
CA ALA A 127 -5.88 -13.54 4.43
C ALA A 127 -5.18 -14.30 3.28
N LEU A 128 -4.86 -13.63 2.19
CA LEU A 128 -4.09 -14.19 1.09
C LEU A 128 -2.65 -14.51 1.50
N ALA A 129 -1.98 -13.60 2.20
CA ALA A 129 -0.63 -13.82 2.72
C ALA A 129 -0.60 -15.01 3.70
N GLU A 130 -1.58 -15.10 4.60
CA GLU A 130 -1.73 -16.28 5.49
C GLU A 130 -1.86 -17.56 4.69
N LYS A 131 -2.76 -17.61 3.70
CA LYS A 131 -3.01 -18.80 2.89
C LYS A 131 -1.77 -19.27 2.15
N VAL A 132 -1.02 -18.32 1.53
CA VAL A 132 0.22 -18.64 0.81
C VAL A 132 1.32 -19.08 1.76
N LEU A 133 1.53 -18.40 2.88
CA LEU A 133 2.51 -18.82 3.90
C LEU A 133 2.17 -20.18 4.49
N ALA A 134 0.91 -20.44 4.80
CA ALA A 134 0.45 -21.73 5.31
C ALA A 134 0.76 -22.87 4.33
N ALA A 135 0.49 -22.65 3.03
CA ALA A 135 0.81 -23.61 1.98
C ALA A 135 2.33 -23.88 1.84
N GLN A 136 3.16 -22.86 2.02
CA GLN A 136 4.61 -22.99 1.90
C GLN A 136 5.26 -23.58 3.15
N PHE A 137 4.82 -23.22 4.35
CA PHE A 137 5.52 -23.55 5.59
C PHE A 137 4.87 -24.61 6.46
N ASN A 138 3.53 -24.74 6.47
CA ASN A 138 2.89 -25.75 7.31
C ASN A 138 3.26 -27.18 6.87
N ARG A 139 3.36 -28.09 7.84
CA ARG A 139 3.55 -29.52 7.64
C ARG A 139 2.52 -30.27 8.48
N ASP A 140 2.21 -31.52 8.12
CA ASP A 140 1.08 -32.30 8.64
C ASP A 140 0.91 -32.27 10.18
N SER A 141 2.02 -32.36 10.90
CA SER A 141 2.01 -32.34 12.38
C SER A 141 2.37 -30.96 12.97
N HIS A 142 2.67 -29.96 12.15
CA HIS A 142 3.17 -28.67 12.61
C HIS A 142 2.54 -27.52 11.81
N LYS A 143 1.41 -27.01 12.27
CA LYS A 143 0.78 -25.80 11.72
C LYS A 143 1.30 -24.57 12.44
N ILE A 144 2.27 -23.89 11.83
CA ILE A 144 2.88 -22.65 12.39
C ILE A 144 2.22 -21.38 11.88
N VAL A 145 1.48 -21.45 10.76
CA VAL A 145 0.68 -20.36 10.18
C VAL A 145 -0.78 -20.80 10.23
N ASP A 146 -1.55 -20.23 11.14
CA ASP A 146 -2.95 -20.58 11.35
C ASP A 146 -3.69 -19.45 12.10
N HIS A 147 -3.96 -18.36 11.41
CA HIS A 147 -4.66 -17.21 11.97
C HIS A 147 -5.73 -16.69 11.02
N ASN A 148 -6.74 -16.06 11.60
CA ASN A 148 -7.85 -15.47 10.87
C ASN A 148 -7.62 -13.97 10.65
N THR A 149 -8.31 -13.43 9.66
CA THR A 149 -8.43 -11.99 9.44
C THR A 149 -9.89 -11.60 9.64
N TYR A 150 -10.14 -10.70 10.58
CA TYR A 150 -11.45 -10.15 10.87
C TYR A 150 -11.51 -8.69 10.41
N VAL A 151 -12.57 -8.30 9.71
CA VAL A 151 -12.75 -6.95 9.22
C VAL A 151 -14.15 -6.43 9.53
N PHE A 152 -14.22 -5.22 10.11
CA PHE A 152 -15.45 -4.48 10.32
C PHE A 152 -15.63 -3.45 9.19
N LEU A 153 -16.84 -3.35 8.67
CA LEU A 153 -17.19 -2.44 7.56
C LEU A 153 -18.65 -2.04 7.63
N GLY A 154 -18.99 -0.88 7.10
CA GLY A 154 -20.34 -0.33 7.08
C GLY A 154 -20.85 -0.08 5.66
N ASP A 155 -22.02 0.52 5.53
CA ASP A 155 -22.69 0.82 4.26
C ASP A 155 -21.79 1.55 3.26
N GLY A 156 -21.06 2.57 3.72
CA GLY A 156 -20.12 3.30 2.87
C GLY A 156 -18.99 2.43 2.30
N CYS A 157 -18.47 1.48 3.09
CA CYS A 157 -17.48 0.52 2.58
C CYS A 157 -18.08 -0.39 1.50
N MET A 158 -19.37 -0.75 1.64
CA MET A 158 -20.07 -1.61 0.69
C MET A 158 -20.39 -0.91 -0.63
N MET A 159 -20.49 0.43 -0.63
CA MET A 159 -20.69 1.24 -1.82
C MET A 159 -19.42 1.45 -2.64
N GLU A 160 -18.25 1.42 -2.00
CA GLU A 160 -16.97 1.64 -2.67
C GLU A 160 -16.66 0.60 -3.75
N GLY A 161 -16.25 1.07 -4.94
CA GLY A 161 -15.93 0.18 -6.08
C GLY A 161 -14.85 -0.85 -5.76
N ILE A 162 -13.82 -0.46 -4.98
CA ILE A 162 -12.75 -1.38 -4.57
C ILE A 162 -13.28 -2.58 -3.78
N SER A 163 -14.35 -2.42 -3.00
CA SER A 163 -14.95 -3.54 -2.25
C SER A 163 -15.52 -4.62 -3.17
N HIS A 164 -16.07 -4.24 -4.33
CA HIS A 164 -16.50 -5.18 -5.36
C HIS A 164 -15.31 -5.93 -5.99
N GLU A 165 -14.25 -5.21 -6.34
CA GLU A 165 -13.04 -5.79 -6.92
C GLU A 165 -12.43 -6.88 -6.02
N VAL A 166 -12.20 -6.53 -4.75
CA VAL A 166 -11.47 -7.41 -3.83
C VAL A 166 -12.33 -8.55 -3.28
N SER A 167 -13.63 -8.31 -3.08
CA SER A 167 -14.54 -9.38 -2.61
C SER A 167 -14.74 -10.46 -3.65
N ALA A 168 -14.88 -10.08 -4.93
CA ALA A 168 -14.96 -11.04 -6.03
C ALA A 168 -13.68 -11.89 -6.12
N LEU A 169 -12.49 -11.28 -5.98
CA LEU A 169 -11.23 -12.01 -6.00
C LEU A 169 -11.06 -12.91 -4.76
N ALA A 170 -11.45 -12.45 -3.57
CA ALA A 170 -11.39 -13.24 -2.34
C ALA A 170 -12.23 -14.50 -2.41
N GLY A 171 -13.44 -14.42 -3.00
CA GLY A 171 -14.28 -15.59 -3.25
C GLY A 171 -13.63 -16.57 -4.23
N THR A 172 -13.08 -16.05 -5.35
CA THR A 172 -12.36 -16.85 -6.35
C THR A 172 -11.17 -17.61 -5.74
N LEU A 173 -10.42 -16.97 -4.85
CA LEU A 173 -9.25 -17.56 -4.18
C LEU A 173 -9.62 -18.42 -2.95
N GLY A 174 -10.89 -18.52 -2.57
CA GLY A 174 -11.34 -19.30 -1.44
C GLY A 174 -10.64 -18.92 -0.13
N LEU A 175 -10.68 -17.62 0.25
CA LEU A 175 -9.99 -17.14 1.45
C LEU A 175 -10.80 -17.41 2.72
N GLY A 176 -10.95 -18.69 3.11
CA GLY A 176 -11.83 -19.13 4.20
C GLY A 176 -11.51 -18.55 5.58
N LYS A 177 -10.32 -18.00 5.79
CA LYS A 177 -9.94 -17.34 7.04
C LYS A 177 -10.24 -15.84 7.07
N LEU A 178 -10.86 -15.30 6.03
CA LEU A 178 -11.37 -13.93 5.98
C LEU A 178 -12.83 -13.90 6.46
N ILE A 179 -13.07 -13.19 7.56
CA ILE A 179 -14.39 -13.04 8.17
C ILE A 179 -14.72 -11.56 8.28
N ALA A 180 -15.72 -11.12 7.52
CA ALA A 180 -16.16 -9.74 7.47
C ALA A 180 -17.47 -9.56 8.24
N PHE A 181 -17.55 -8.49 9.05
CA PHE A 181 -18.76 -8.09 9.75
C PHE A 181 -19.30 -6.83 9.09
N TYR A 182 -20.46 -6.91 8.52
CA TYR A 182 -21.17 -5.81 7.93
C TYR A 182 -22.09 -5.16 8.98
N ASP A 183 -21.73 -3.94 9.35
CA ASP A 183 -22.54 -3.04 10.19
C ASP A 183 -23.70 -2.50 9.34
N ASP A 184 -24.76 -3.30 9.26
CA ASP A 184 -25.96 -3.04 8.46
C ASP A 184 -26.95 -2.19 9.30
N ASN A 185 -26.61 -0.93 9.49
CA ASN A 185 -27.40 0.01 10.27
C ASN A 185 -28.27 0.96 9.43
N GLY A 186 -28.09 0.98 8.10
CA GLY A 186 -28.88 1.76 7.16
C GLY A 186 -28.64 3.27 7.21
N ILE A 187 -27.55 3.73 7.86
CA ILE A 187 -27.27 5.17 8.03
C ILE A 187 -25.87 5.49 7.50
N SER A 188 -25.80 6.52 6.67
CA SER A 188 -24.56 7.19 6.28
C SER A 188 -24.52 8.61 6.83
N ILE A 189 -23.49 9.38 6.47
CA ILE A 189 -23.35 10.77 6.91
C ILE A 189 -24.46 11.69 6.32
N ASP A 190 -25.03 11.29 5.17
CA ASP A 190 -26.11 12.04 4.51
C ASP A 190 -27.52 11.61 4.98
N GLY A 191 -27.61 10.64 5.91
CA GLY A 191 -28.87 10.13 6.45
C GLY A 191 -29.15 8.66 6.08
N GLU A 192 -30.44 8.31 6.00
CA GLU A 192 -30.91 6.96 5.66
C GLU A 192 -30.51 6.59 4.24
N VAL A 193 -29.83 5.45 4.08
CA VAL A 193 -29.24 5.03 2.79
C VAL A 193 -30.27 4.54 1.76
N GLU A 194 -31.53 4.34 2.13
CA GLU A 194 -32.59 3.77 1.28
C GLU A 194 -32.76 4.55 -0.05
N GLY A 195 -32.42 5.84 -0.08
CA GLY A 195 -32.50 6.67 -1.28
C GLY A 195 -31.41 6.44 -2.33
N TRP A 196 -30.28 5.81 -1.96
CA TRP A 196 -29.10 5.66 -2.85
C TRP A 196 -28.31 4.37 -2.69
N PHE A 197 -28.68 3.49 -1.75
CA PHE A 197 -28.08 2.18 -1.56
C PHE A 197 -29.14 1.13 -1.27
N THR A 198 -29.62 0.47 -2.31
CA THR A 198 -30.72 -0.51 -2.26
C THR A 198 -30.29 -1.91 -2.72
N ASP A 199 -28.99 -2.15 -2.82
CA ASP A 199 -28.43 -3.44 -3.17
C ASP A 199 -28.83 -4.51 -2.16
N ASP A 200 -29.14 -5.72 -2.64
CA ASP A 200 -29.15 -6.90 -1.78
C ASP A 200 -27.68 -7.35 -1.54
N THR A 201 -26.99 -6.66 -0.60
CA THR A 201 -25.60 -6.93 -0.25
C THR A 201 -25.35 -8.41 0.07
N PRO A 202 -26.17 -9.13 0.85
CA PRO A 202 -26.06 -10.57 1.02
C PRO A 202 -25.99 -11.36 -0.28
N LYS A 203 -26.92 -11.15 -1.22
CA LYS A 203 -26.92 -11.86 -2.51
C LYS A 203 -25.72 -11.51 -3.36
N ARG A 204 -25.27 -10.25 -3.31
CA ARG A 204 -24.07 -9.81 -4.02
C ARG A 204 -22.84 -10.59 -3.56
N PHE A 205 -22.65 -10.76 -2.26
CA PHE A 205 -21.54 -11.53 -1.70
C PHE A 205 -21.68 -13.05 -1.96
N GLU A 206 -22.88 -13.59 -1.92
CA GLU A 206 -23.14 -14.97 -2.36
C GLU A 206 -22.73 -15.18 -3.83
N ALA A 207 -23.02 -14.21 -4.70
CA ALA A 207 -22.61 -14.25 -6.11
C ALA A 207 -21.08 -14.14 -6.29
N TYR A 208 -20.35 -13.54 -5.34
CA TYR A 208 -18.89 -13.56 -5.32
C TYR A 208 -18.31 -14.90 -4.79
N GLY A 209 -19.14 -15.83 -4.34
CA GLY A 209 -18.69 -17.11 -3.78
C GLY A 209 -18.35 -17.04 -2.29
N TRP A 210 -18.88 -16.06 -1.57
CA TRP A 210 -18.77 -15.98 -0.12
C TRP A 210 -19.87 -16.78 0.59
N GLN A 211 -19.56 -17.32 1.74
CA GLN A 211 -20.59 -17.69 2.71
C GLN A 211 -21.19 -16.43 3.31
N VAL A 212 -22.51 -16.40 3.49
CA VAL A 212 -23.19 -15.24 4.08
C VAL A 212 -24.07 -15.69 5.25
N VAL A 213 -23.83 -15.11 6.42
CA VAL A 213 -24.69 -15.26 7.61
C VAL A 213 -25.57 -14.03 7.71
N ARG A 214 -26.88 -14.21 7.46
CA ARG A 214 -27.84 -13.10 7.31
C ARG A 214 -28.54 -12.77 8.62
N ASN A 215 -28.97 -11.52 8.76
CA ASN A 215 -29.89 -11.04 9.78
C ASN A 215 -29.48 -11.37 11.23
N VAL A 216 -28.18 -11.27 11.53
CA VAL A 216 -27.68 -11.40 12.90
C VAL A 216 -28.06 -10.16 13.70
N ASP A 217 -28.69 -10.30 14.85
CA ASP A 217 -28.86 -9.17 15.77
C ASP A 217 -27.48 -8.79 16.34
N GLY A 218 -26.96 -7.64 15.86
CA GLY A 218 -25.65 -7.11 16.27
C GLY A 218 -25.59 -6.65 17.74
N HIS A 219 -26.70 -6.77 18.47
CA HIS A 219 -26.79 -6.50 19.89
C HIS A 219 -27.09 -7.75 20.74
N ASP A 220 -27.23 -8.93 20.12
CA ASP A 220 -27.37 -10.23 20.78
C ASP A 220 -26.05 -11.01 20.73
N ALA A 221 -25.43 -11.20 21.90
CA ALA A 221 -24.12 -11.84 22.00
C ALA A 221 -24.15 -13.33 21.60
N ASP A 222 -25.26 -14.04 21.80
CA ASP A 222 -25.37 -15.45 21.47
C ASP A 222 -25.53 -15.66 19.95
N GLU A 223 -26.30 -14.78 19.29
CA GLU A 223 -26.41 -14.78 17.83
C GLU A 223 -25.07 -14.43 17.18
N ILE A 224 -24.38 -13.39 17.66
CA ILE A 224 -23.05 -13.00 17.18
C ILE A 224 -22.05 -14.16 17.33
N LYS A 225 -22.01 -14.81 18.51
CA LYS A 225 -21.15 -15.95 18.78
C LYS A 225 -21.40 -17.09 17.82
N THR A 226 -22.66 -17.47 17.62
CA THR A 226 -23.08 -18.52 16.70
C THR A 226 -22.66 -18.22 15.25
N ALA A 227 -22.79 -16.96 14.82
CA ALA A 227 -22.38 -16.51 13.50
C ALA A 227 -20.86 -16.65 13.31
N ILE A 228 -20.05 -16.24 14.29
CA ILE A 228 -18.59 -16.39 14.25
C ILE A 228 -18.18 -17.86 14.22
N GLU A 229 -18.79 -18.71 15.06
CA GLU A 229 -18.53 -20.16 15.06
C GLU A 229 -18.85 -20.81 13.71
N THR A 230 -19.88 -20.32 13.03
CA THR A 230 -20.26 -20.77 11.69
C THR A 230 -19.25 -20.30 10.65
N ALA A 231 -18.86 -19.01 10.69
CA ALA A 231 -17.88 -18.44 9.79
C ALA A 231 -16.52 -19.14 9.86
N ARG A 232 -16.05 -19.47 11.06
CA ARG A 232 -14.75 -20.15 11.27
C ARG A 232 -14.66 -21.57 10.76
N LYS A 233 -15.77 -22.16 10.34
CA LYS A 233 -15.82 -23.52 9.76
C LYS A 233 -15.85 -23.48 8.23
N SER A 234 -15.99 -22.31 7.64
CA SER A 234 -16.10 -22.14 6.18
C SER A 234 -14.74 -22.24 5.49
N GLU A 235 -14.71 -22.87 4.34
CA GLU A 235 -13.58 -22.84 3.41
C GLU A 235 -13.63 -21.63 2.46
N GLN A 236 -14.76 -20.90 2.45
CA GLN A 236 -14.98 -19.68 1.71
C GLN A 236 -14.91 -18.46 2.65
N PRO A 237 -14.54 -17.28 2.16
CA PRO A 237 -14.64 -16.08 2.97
C PRO A 237 -16.09 -15.87 3.42
N THR A 238 -16.29 -15.32 4.61
CA THR A 238 -17.62 -15.20 5.20
C THR A 238 -17.99 -13.75 5.47
N LEU A 239 -19.20 -13.35 5.05
CA LEU A 239 -19.84 -12.09 5.44
C LEU A 239 -20.90 -12.37 6.50
N ILE A 240 -20.77 -11.74 7.67
CA ILE A 240 -21.78 -11.72 8.73
C ILE A 240 -22.52 -10.39 8.67
N CYS A 241 -23.80 -10.42 8.28
CA CYS A 241 -24.63 -9.21 8.18
C CYS A 241 -25.29 -8.93 9.54
N CYS A 242 -24.74 -7.97 10.27
CA CYS A 242 -25.18 -7.60 11.61
C CYS A 242 -26.11 -6.40 11.55
N LYS A 243 -27.38 -6.60 11.91
CA LYS A 243 -28.30 -5.48 12.13
C LYS A 243 -27.91 -4.77 13.42
N THR A 244 -27.57 -3.50 13.32
CA THR A 244 -27.17 -2.66 14.45
C THR A 244 -27.96 -1.35 14.48
N THR A 245 -27.78 -0.61 15.57
CA THR A 245 -28.27 0.75 15.69
C THR A 245 -27.08 1.68 15.88
N ILE A 246 -26.82 2.54 14.90
CA ILE A 246 -25.77 3.57 15.03
C ILE A 246 -26.03 4.44 16.26
N GLY A 247 -25.01 4.75 17.06
CA GLY A 247 -25.17 5.52 18.28
C GLY A 247 -25.99 4.83 19.36
N PHE A 248 -26.00 3.49 19.39
CA PHE A 248 -26.78 2.67 20.34
C PHE A 248 -26.67 3.18 21.78
N GLY A 249 -27.83 3.41 22.41
CA GLY A 249 -27.95 3.89 23.78
C GLY A 249 -28.13 5.41 23.89
N SER A 250 -28.01 6.18 22.80
CA SER A 250 -28.30 7.62 22.78
C SER A 250 -29.79 7.84 22.55
N PRO A 251 -30.55 8.33 23.54
CA PRO A 251 -32.01 8.39 23.45
C PRO A 251 -32.55 9.22 22.30
N ASN A 252 -31.88 10.31 21.93
CA ASN A 252 -32.35 11.24 20.91
C ASN A 252 -31.62 11.12 19.57
N LYS A 253 -30.39 10.51 19.54
CA LYS A 253 -29.53 10.51 18.37
C LYS A 253 -29.26 9.10 17.78
N GLN A 254 -29.55 8.01 18.52
CA GLN A 254 -29.37 6.68 17.95
C GLN A 254 -30.24 6.46 16.70
N GLY A 255 -29.74 5.72 15.74
CA GLY A 255 -30.42 5.44 14.48
C GLY A 255 -30.51 6.63 13.53
N LYS A 256 -29.72 7.69 13.75
CA LYS A 256 -29.72 8.92 12.94
C LYS A 256 -28.30 9.33 12.58
N GLU A 257 -28.17 10.10 11.51
CA GLU A 257 -26.91 10.69 11.03
C GLU A 257 -26.27 11.66 12.02
N ASP A 258 -27.04 12.27 12.92
CA ASP A 258 -26.57 13.22 13.94
C ASP A 258 -25.44 12.68 14.83
N CYS A 259 -25.36 11.35 15.02
CA CYS A 259 -24.28 10.71 15.79
C CYS A 259 -23.20 10.09 14.91
N HIS A 260 -23.32 10.18 13.57
CA HIS A 260 -22.35 9.58 12.67
C HIS A 260 -20.98 10.25 12.80
N GLY A 261 -20.90 11.55 12.56
CA GLY A 261 -19.65 12.29 12.43
C GLY A 261 -19.48 13.50 13.36
N ALA A 262 -20.27 13.59 14.44
CA ALA A 262 -20.25 14.70 15.38
C ALA A 262 -20.32 14.22 16.84
N PRO A 263 -19.78 15.00 17.80
CA PRO A 263 -19.96 14.75 19.23
C PRO A 263 -21.45 14.71 19.60
N LEU A 264 -21.80 13.85 20.56
CA LEU A 264 -23.19 13.76 21.03
C LEU A 264 -23.68 15.05 21.74
N GLY A 265 -22.74 15.77 22.37
CA GLY A 265 -23.04 16.89 23.25
C GLY A 265 -23.22 16.47 24.71
N ALA A 266 -22.91 17.36 25.64
CA ALA A 266 -22.83 17.04 27.08
C ALA A 266 -24.16 16.54 27.63
N GLU A 267 -25.28 17.16 27.21
CA GLU A 267 -26.63 16.77 27.64
C GLU A 267 -27.00 15.37 27.15
N GLU A 268 -26.75 15.08 25.87
CA GLU A 268 -27.03 13.78 25.27
C GLU A 268 -26.16 12.68 25.87
N ILE A 269 -24.86 12.96 26.20
CA ILE A 269 -23.98 12.02 26.90
C ILE A 269 -24.55 11.68 28.29
N ALA A 270 -25.10 12.65 29.02
CA ALA A 270 -25.70 12.38 30.32
C ALA A 270 -26.94 11.47 30.18
N LEU A 271 -27.78 11.73 29.19
CA LEU A 271 -28.94 10.87 28.88
C LEU A 271 -28.48 9.47 28.41
N THR A 272 -27.46 9.38 27.60
CA THR A 272 -26.87 8.13 27.14
C THR A 272 -26.34 7.29 28.29
N ARG A 273 -25.59 7.89 29.22
CA ARG A 273 -25.13 7.20 30.44
C ARG A 273 -26.30 6.64 31.24
N ALA A 274 -27.36 7.43 31.44
CA ALA A 274 -28.56 6.99 32.15
C ALA A 274 -29.26 5.82 31.44
N ALA A 275 -29.42 5.89 30.12
CA ALA A 275 -30.04 4.85 29.31
C ALA A 275 -29.23 3.54 29.34
N LEU A 276 -27.90 3.61 29.26
CA LEU A 276 -26.98 2.50 29.35
C LEU A 276 -26.78 1.98 30.78
N LYS A 277 -27.36 2.66 31.79
CA LYS A 277 -27.11 2.40 33.22
C LYS A 277 -25.63 2.48 33.60
N TRP A 278 -24.88 3.36 32.93
CA TRP A 278 -23.45 3.58 33.16
C TRP A 278 -23.25 4.72 34.15
N ASN A 279 -23.09 4.40 35.42
CA ASN A 279 -23.04 5.37 36.53
C ASN A 279 -21.62 5.85 36.86
N HIS A 280 -20.71 5.83 35.88
CA HIS A 280 -19.31 6.26 36.02
C HIS A 280 -19.07 7.56 35.26
N GLY A 281 -18.11 8.35 35.74
CA GLY A 281 -17.72 9.61 35.11
C GLY A 281 -17.00 9.42 33.75
N PRO A 282 -16.68 10.54 33.08
CA PRO A 282 -15.91 10.48 31.84
C PRO A 282 -14.55 9.80 32.05
N PHE A 283 -14.23 8.84 31.16
CA PHE A 283 -12.99 8.04 31.22
C PHE A 283 -12.83 7.20 32.48
N GLU A 284 -13.86 7.01 33.27
CA GLU A 284 -13.85 6.13 34.44
C GLU A 284 -14.35 4.73 34.05
N ILE A 285 -13.48 3.73 34.13
CA ILE A 285 -13.80 2.33 33.91
C ILE A 285 -13.62 1.57 35.21
N PRO A 286 -14.62 0.82 35.71
CA PRO A 286 -14.49 0.00 36.91
C PRO A 286 -13.38 -1.05 36.82
N ALA A 287 -12.73 -1.32 37.94
CA ALA A 287 -11.62 -2.25 38.02
C ALA A 287 -12.01 -3.70 37.65
N ASP A 288 -13.24 -4.10 37.94
CA ASP A 288 -13.76 -5.42 37.57
C ASP A 288 -14.02 -5.53 36.07
N ILE A 289 -14.38 -4.44 35.37
CA ILE A 289 -14.48 -4.40 33.91
C ILE A 289 -13.09 -4.50 33.28
N TYR A 290 -12.09 -3.75 33.76
CA TYR A 290 -10.71 -3.91 33.31
C TYR A 290 -10.21 -5.34 33.47
N LYS A 291 -10.48 -5.97 34.63
CA LYS A 291 -10.08 -7.35 34.89
C LYS A 291 -10.70 -8.33 33.88
N GLU A 292 -11.96 -8.13 33.49
CA GLU A 292 -12.62 -8.99 32.51
C GLU A 292 -12.09 -8.74 31.09
N TRP A 293 -11.66 -7.55 30.76
CA TRP A 293 -11.08 -7.21 29.46
C TRP A 293 -9.60 -7.58 29.31
N ASP A 294 -8.83 -7.64 30.41
CA ASP A 294 -7.39 -7.87 30.35
C ASP A 294 -7.03 -9.17 29.61
N GLY A 295 -6.44 -9.02 28.43
CA GLY A 295 -6.01 -10.13 27.58
C GLY A 295 -4.54 -10.55 27.74
N LYS A 296 -3.77 -9.92 28.62
CA LYS A 296 -2.31 -10.13 28.71
C LYS A 296 -1.93 -11.56 29.06
N GLU A 297 -2.52 -12.12 30.13
CA GLU A 297 -2.19 -13.47 30.56
C GLU A 297 -2.56 -14.52 29.50
N ALA A 298 -3.76 -14.39 28.90
CA ALA A 298 -4.22 -15.27 27.83
C ALA A 298 -3.34 -15.12 26.57
N GLY A 299 -2.96 -13.90 26.22
CA GLY A 299 -2.10 -13.62 25.06
C GLY A 299 -0.70 -14.21 25.23
N VAL A 300 -0.09 -14.07 26.40
CA VAL A 300 1.22 -14.68 26.72
C VAL A 300 1.13 -16.21 26.64
N ALA A 301 0.05 -16.81 27.14
CA ALA A 301 -0.14 -18.27 27.09
C ALA A 301 -0.30 -18.75 25.63
N LEU A 302 -1.08 -18.06 24.81
CA LEU A 302 -1.24 -18.35 23.37
C LEU A 302 0.08 -18.31 22.61
N GLU A 303 0.88 -17.28 22.86
CA GLU A 303 2.19 -17.17 22.22
C GLU A 303 3.16 -18.22 22.72
N ALA A 304 3.15 -18.56 24.02
CA ALA A 304 3.98 -19.63 24.58
C ALA A 304 3.64 -20.99 23.94
N GLU A 305 2.37 -21.29 23.74
CA GLU A 305 1.93 -22.52 23.05
C GLU A 305 2.44 -22.53 21.60
N TRP A 306 2.32 -21.41 20.87
CA TRP A 306 2.86 -21.30 19.53
C TRP A 306 4.38 -21.46 19.49
N ASN A 307 5.11 -20.85 20.44
CA ASN A 307 6.56 -20.97 20.55
C ASN A 307 7.00 -22.42 20.78
N GLN A 308 6.27 -23.19 21.57
CA GLN A 308 6.54 -24.62 21.74
C GLN A 308 6.34 -25.40 20.43
N ARG A 309 5.26 -25.11 19.70
CA ARG A 309 4.99 -25.69 18.38
C ARG A 309 6.07 -25.31 17.37
N PHE A 310 6.48 -24.06 17.36
CA PHE A 310 7.54 -23.57 16.49
C PHE A 310 8.90 -24.18 16.82
N ALA A 311 9.23 -24.40 18.09
CA ALA A 311 10.45 -25.09 18.50
C ALA A 311 10.47 -26.53 18.00
N ALA A 312 9.34 -27.26 18.08
CA ALA A 312 9.22 -28.62 17.53
C ALA A 312 9.35 -28.60 15.98
N TYR A 313 8.73 -27.63 15.32
CA TYR A 313 8.88 -27.41 13.88
C TYR A 313 10.34 -27.14 13.50
N SER A 314 11.02 -26.26 14.22
CA SER A 314 12.44 -25.91 13.98
C SER A 314 13.38 -27.11 14.15
N ALA A 315 13.09 -27.98 15.10
CA ALA A 315 13.84 -29.23 15.27
C ALA A 315 13.65 -30.21 14.10
N ALA A 316 12.41 -30.29 13.56
CA ALA A 316 12.06 -31.17 12.46
C ALA A 316 12.44 -30.61 11.06
N TYR A 317 12.36 -29.28 10.89
CA TYR A 317 12.53 -28.57 9.62
C TYR A 317 13.39 -27.31 9.79
N PRO A 318 14.67 -27.41 10.16
CA PRO A 318 15.50 -26.26 10.55
C PRO A 318 15.67 -25.22 9.42
N GLU A 319 15.81 -25.65 8.19
CA GLU A 319 15.96 -24.75 7.03
C GLU A 319 14.67 -23.92 6.80
N LEU A 320 13.50 -24.56 6.87
CA LEU A 320 12.22 -23.88 6.72
C LEU A 320 11.95 -22.93 7.89
N ALA A 321 12.33 -23.32 9.11
CA ALA A 321 12.16 -22.47 10.29
C ALA A 321 13.02 -21.19 10.19
N ASN A 322 14.28 -21.33 9.77
CA ASN A 322 15.17 -20.19 9.55
C ASN A 322 14.65 -19.27 8.44
N GLU A 323 14.15 -19.86 7.35
CA GLU A 323 13.57 -19.10 6.24
C GLU A 323 12.27 -18.37 6.68
N PHE A 324 11.41 -19.02 7.46
CA PHE A 324 10.22 -18.37 8.03
C PHE A 324 10.59 -17.16 8.89
N VAL A 325 11.55 -17.31 9.80
CA VAL A 325 12.01 -16.21 10.67
C VAL A 325 12.58 -15.07 9.83
N ARG A 326 13.46 -15.36 8.88
CA ARG A 326 14.05 -14.37 7.96
C ARG A 326 12.96 -13.59 7.20
N ARG A 327 11.99 -14.29 6.62
CA ARG A 327 10.90 -13.62 5.89
C ARG A 327 10.03 -12.76 6.79
N MET A 328 9.68 -13.27 7.98
CA MET A 328 8.85 -12.51 8.92
C MET A 328 9.57 -11.29 9.51
N SER A 329 10.93 -11.30 9.58
CA SER A 329 11.71 -10.11 9.93
C SER A 329 11.82 -9.08 8.79
N GLY A 330 11.47 -9.47 7.55
CA GLY A 330 11.59 -8.61 6.36
C GLY A 330 13.02 -8.50 5.81
N GLU A 331 13.95 -9.33 6.33
CA GLU A 331 15.35 -9.39 5.87
C GLU A 331 15.44 -10.16 4.54
N LEU A 332 16.27 -9.65 3.63
CA LEU A 332 16.62 -10.35 2.40
C LEU A 332 17.70 -11.42 2.66
N PRO A 333 17.87 -12.41 1.76
CA PRO A 333 18.99 -13.35 1.85
C PRO A 333 20.34 -12.62 1.94
N ALA A 334 21.25 -13.10 2.78
CA ALA A 334 22.50 -12.42 3.09
C ALA A 334 23.39 -12.15 1.85
N ASP A 335 23.29 -12.99 0.83
CA ASP A 335 24.04 -12.88 -0.42
C ASP A 335 23.29 -12.15 -1.54
N PHE A 336 22.07 -11.65 -1.26
CA PHE A 336 21.22 -11.00 -2.27
C PHE A 336 21.89 -9.78 -2.90
N SER A 337 22.41 -8.85 -2.09
CA SER A 337 23.00 -7.60 -2.59
C SER A 337 24.21 -7.85 -3.49
N GLU A 338 25.04 -8.85 -3.14
CA GLU A 338 26.20 -9.25 -3.95
C GLU A 338 25.75 -9.84 -5.30
N LYS A 339 24.82 -10.79 -5.29
CA LYS A 339 24.29 -11.42 -6.50
C LYS A 339 23.56 -10.42 -7.41
N ALA A 340 22.79 -9.52 -6.84
CA ALA A 340 22.13 -8.46 -7.60
C ALA A 340 23.13 -7.49 -8.23
N SER A 341 24.22 -7.16 -7.53
CA SER A 341 25.30 -6.32 -8.08
C SER A 341 26.07 -7.03 -9.19
N ALA A 342 26.28 -8.34 -9.06
CA ALA A 342 26.90 -9.15 -10.13
C ALA A 342 26.01 -9.17 -11.39
N TYR A 343 24.69 -9.30 -11.23
CA TYR A 343 23.74 -9.21 -12.35
C TYR A 343 23.79 -7.84 -13.03
N ILE A 344 23.86 -6.74 -12.28
CA ILE A 344 23.99 -5.39 -12.86
C ILE A 344 25.27 -5.28 -13.70
N ALA A 345 26.40 -5.81 -13.23
CA ALA A 345 27.65 -5.82 -13.97
C ALA A 345 27.56 -6.66 -15.27
N GLU A 346 26.86 -7.80 -15.24
CA GLU A 346 26.59 -8.62 -16.42
C GLU A 346 25.76 -7.84 -17.46
N VAL A 347 24.68 -7.19 -17.02
CA VAL A 347 23.83 -6.36 -17.91
C VAL A 347 24.63 -5.23 -18.54
N ALA A 348 25.46 -4.54 -17.75
CA ALA A 348 26.33 -3.47 -18.25
C ALA A 348 27.33 -3.98 -19.30
N ALA A 349 27.95 -5.15 -19.07
CA ALA A 349 28.88 -5.75 -20.02
C ALA A 349 28.20 -6.21 -21.32
N LYS A 350 26.94 -6.62 -21.26
CA LYS A 350 26.17 -7.10 -22.41
C LYS A 350 25.75 -5.97 -23.35
N GLY A 351 25.42 -4.79 -22.83
CA GLY A 351 25.13 -3.59 -23.61
C GLY A 351 23.95 -3.71 -24.57
N GLU A 352 22.83 -4.29 -24.14
CA GLU A 352 21.67 -4.55 -25.03
C GLU A 352 20.80 -3.31 -25.26
N THR A 353 20.38 -3.10 -26.50
CA THR A 353 19.30 -2.19 -26.89
C THR A 353 17.98 -2.94 -26.82
N ILE A 354 17.21 -2.76 -25.74
CA ILE A 354 15.93 -3.42 -25.49
C ILE A 354 14.95 -2.47 -24.80
N ALA A 355 13.65 -2.79 -24.90
CA ALA A 355 12.63 -2.07 -24.13
C ALA A 355 12.88 -2.23 -22.62
N SER A 356 12.73 -1.15 -21.84
CA SER A 356 12.99 -1.24 -20.40
C SER A 356 12.01 -2.16 -19.69
N ARG A 357 10.76 -2.35 -20.16
CA ARG A 357 9.85 -3.41 -19.66
C ARG A 357 10.44 -4.82 -19.88
N LYS A 358 11.21 -5.04 -20.97
CA LYS A 358 11.91 -6.32 -21.22
C LYS A 358 13.12 -6.47 -20.31
N ALA A 359 13.84 -5.38 -20.06
CA ALA A 359 14.90 -5.34 -19.06
C ALA A 359 14.37 -5.65 -17.66
N SER A 360 13.19 -5.13 -17.32
CA SER A 360 12.46 -5.45 -16.08
C SER A 360 12.15 -6.96 -15.97
N GLN A 361 11.65 -7.58 -17.04
CA GLN A 361 11.44 -9.04 -17.05
C GLN A 361 12.74 -9.82 -16.88
N ASN A 362 13.82 -9.36 -17.50
CA ASN A 362 15.14 -9.98 -17.36
C ASN A 362 15.65 -9.86 -15.93
N ALA A 363 15.43 -8.72 -15.26
CA ALA A 363 15.73 -8.55 -13.84
C ALA A 363 14.91 -9.50 -12.96
N LEU A 364 13.62 -9.65 -13.21
CA LEU A 364 12.78 -10.63 -12.51
C LEU A 364 13.25 -12.07 -12.73
N ASN A 365 13.71 -12.44 -13.96
CA ASN A 365 14.28 -13.75 -14.24
C ASN A 365 15.58 -14.01 -13.46
N ALA A 366 16.38 -12.98 -13.21
CA ALA A 366 17.65 -13.09 -12.48
C ALA A 366 17.49 -13.01 -10.96
N LEU A 367 16.69 -12.06 -10.48
CA LEU A 367 16.54 -11.75 -9.06
C LEU A 367 15.43 -12.56 -8.38
N GLY A 368 14.35 -12.88 -9.10
CA GLY A 368 13.22 -13.63 -8.57
C GLY A 368 13.61 -14.98 -7.95
N PRO A 369 14.45 -15.81 -8.60
CA PRO A 369 14.91 -17.06 -8.00
C PRO A 369 15.71 -16.92 -6.71
N LEU A 370 16.25 -15.73 -6.43
CA LEU A 370 16.99 -15.43 -5.21
C LEU A 370 16.08 -15.10 -4.02
N LEU A 371 14.80 -14.80 -4.29
CA LEU A 371 13.85 -14.26 -3.34
C LEU A 371 12.57 -15.10 -3.30
N PRO A 372 12.54 -16.21 -2.52
CA PRO A 372 11.33 -17.02 -2.38
C PRO A 372 10.15 -16.28 -1.77
N GLU A 373 10.37 -15.11 -1.16
CA GLU A 373 9.36 -14.20 -0.62
C GLU A 373 8.73 -13.27 -1.66
N ILE A 374 9.23 -13.24 -2.90
CA ILE A 374 8.65 -12.37 -3.92
C ILE A 374 7.26 -12.87 -4.32
N LEU A 375 6.27 -12.00 -4.26
CA LEU A 375 4.89 -12.32 -4.62
C LEU A 375 4.38 -11.30 -5.62
N GLY A 376 4.34 -11.71 -6.88
CA GLY A 376 4.06 -10.82 -8.00
C GLY A 376 2.65 -10.87 -8.52
N GLY A 377 2.34 -9.97 -9.45
CA GLY A 377 1.06 -9.97 -10.15
C GLY A 377 0.93 -8.87 -11.20
N SER A 378 -0.18 -8.89 -11.89
CA SER A 378 -0.56 -7.85 -12.85
C SER A 378 -2.08 -7.73 -12.92
N ALA A 379 -2.56 -6.51 -13.18
CA ALA A 379 -3.97 -6.24 -13.43
C ALA A 379 -4.34 -6.58 -14.88
N ASP A 380 -4.40 -7.88 -15.19
CA ASP A 380 -4.74 -8.47 -16.49
C ASP A 380 -3.83 -8.07 -17.66
N LEU A 381 -2.62 -7.59 -17.37
CA LEU A 381 -1.66 -7.10 -18.36
C LEU A 381 -0.30 -7.83 -18.29
N ALA A 382 -0.27 -9.06 -17.74
CA ALA A 382 0.97 -9.80 -17.51
C ALA A 382 1.85 -9.95 -18.78
N GLY A 383 1.24 -10.21 -19.92
CA GLY A 383 1.93 -10.30 -21.21
C GLY A 383 2.43 -8.97 -21.75
N SER A 384 1.73 -7.87 -21.49
CA SER A 384 2.11 -6.52 -21.94
C SER A 384 3.12 -5.88 -21.00
N ASN A 385 2.93 -6.04 -19.68
CA ASN A 385 3.85 -5.54 -18.67
C ASN A 385 5.13 -6.37 -18.55
N LEU A 386 5.14 -7.59 -19.11
CA LEU A 386 6.25 -8.55 -19.03
C LEU A 386 6.63 -8.89 -17.57
N THR A 387 5.63 -9.17 -16.75
CA THR A 387 5.80 -9.49 -15.33
C THR A 387 5.83 -10.98 -15.02
N LEU A 388 5.47 -11.82 -15.97
CA LEU A 388 5.71 -13.26 -15.88
C LEU A 388 7.19 -13.55 -16.13
N TRP A 389 7.83 -14.19 -15.17
CA TRP A 389 9.20 -14.65 -15.25
C TRP A 389 9.25 -16.19 -15.13
N LYS A 390 10.40 -16.82 -15.44
CA LYS A 390 10.52 -18.28 -15.59
C LYS A 390 10.13 -19.10 -14.34
N GLY A 391 10.15 -18.49 -13.15
CA GLY A 391 9.78 -19.13 -11.89
C GLY A 391 8.36 -18.84 -11.43
N CYS A 392 7.54 -18.15 -12.22
CA CYS A 392 6.16 -17.85 -11.85
C CYS A 392 5.31 -19.12 -11.77
N LYS A 393 4.59 -19.24 -10.65
CA LYS A 393 3.51 -20.21 -10.43
C LYS A 393 2.30 -19.46 -9.90
N GLY A 394 1.14 -19.64 -10.55
CA GLY A 394 -0.10 -19.01 -10.11
C GLY A 394 -0.48 -19.39 -8.69
N VAL A 395 -1.06 -18.46 -7.95
CA VAL A 395 -1.75 -18.72 -6.68
C VAL A 395 -3.20 -19.04 -7.01
N GLU A 396 -3.65 -20.22 -6.65
CA GLU A 396 -4.99 -20.73 -6.94
C GLU A 396 -5.70 -21.15 -5.64
N ALA A 397 -7.02 -21.30 -5.70
CA ALA A 397 -7.82 -21.70 -4.53
C ALA A 397 -7.33 -23.02 -3.92
N ASP A 398 -7.04 -24.01 -4.76
CA ASP A 398 -6.64 -25.36 -4.35
C ASP A 398 -5.12 -25.55 -4.31
N ASP A 399 -4.33 -24.62 -4.86
CA ASP A 399 -2.86 -24.62 -4.85
C ASP A 399 -2.32 -23.22 -4.56
N ALA A 400 -2.27 -22.88 -3.31
CA ALA A 400 -1.82 -21.58 -2.84
C ALA A 400 -0.29 -21.45 -2.67
N ALA A 401 0.51 -22.47 -2.97
CA ALA A 401 1.97 -22.42 -2.83
C ALA A 401 2.68 -21.63 -3.93
N GLY A 402 1.94 -20.93 -4.79
CA GLY A 402 2.44 -20.11 -5.88
C GLY A 402 3.09 -18.80 -5.41
N ASN A 403 3.58 -18.02 -6.39
CA ASN A 403 4.25 -16.74 -6.18
C ASN A 403 3.78 -15.66 -7.18
N TYR A 404 2.67 -15.90 -7.88
CA TYR A 404 2.10 -14.97 -8.84
C TYR A 404 0.57 -14.93 -8.73
N ILE A 405 0.03 -13.72 -8.62
CA ILE A 405 -1.41 -13.48 -8.46
C ILE A 405 -1.96 -12.88 -9.75
N TYR A 406 -2.96 -13.54 -10.34
CA TYR A 406 -3.73 -13.00 -11.46
C TYR A 406 -4.85 -12.12 -10.89
N TYR A 407 -4.58 -10.82 -10.77
CA TYR A 407 -5.55 -9.88 -10.16
C TYR A 407 -6.78 -9.62 -11.03
N GLY A 408 -6.69 -9.87 -12.36
CA GLY A 408 -7.69 -9.40 -13.31
C GLY A 408 -7.68 -7.88 -13.43
N VAL A 409 -8.65 -7.29 -14.12
CA VAL A 409 -8.75 -5.83 -14.30
C VAL A 409 -9.22 -5.19 -12.98
N ARG A 410 -8.29 -5.03 -12.03
CA ARG A 410 -8.53 -4.55 -10.66
C ARG A 410 -7.32 -3.78 -10.13
N GLU A 411 -6.97 -2.67 -10.74
CA GLU A 411 -5.76 -1.89 -10.41
C GLU A 411 -5.81 -1.39 -8.96
N PHE A 412 -6.96 -0.90 -8.52
CA PHE A 412 -7.13 -0.40 -7.15
C PHE A 412 -7.11 -1.55 -6.14
N GLY A 413 -7.86 -2.60 -6.40
CA GLY A 413 -7.87 -3.81 -5.57
C GLY A 413 -6.50 -4.44 -5.47
N MET A 414 -5.77 -4.63 -6.58
CA MET A 414 -4.39 -5.13 -6.62
C MET A 414 -3.49 -4.32 -5.69
N SER A 415 -3.48 -3.00 -5.86
CA SER A 415 -2.59 -2.11 -5.11
C SER A 415 -2.88 -2.13 -3.61
N ALA A 416 -4.14 -2.15 -3.22
CA ALA A 416 -4.52 -2.22 -1.81
C ALA A 416 -4.34 -3.63 -1.20
N ILE A 417 -4.54 -4.71 -1.96
CA ILE A 417 -4.19 -6.08 -1.53
C ILE A 417 -2.69 -6.18 -1.28
N MET A 418 -1.85 -5.61 -2.14
CA MET A 418 -0.39 -5.56 -1.94
C MET A 418 -0.03 -4.83 -0.64
N ASN A 419 -0.74 -3.76 -0.27
CA ASN A 419 -0.56 -3.11 1.03
C ASN A 419 -0.82 -4.08 2.18
N GLY A 420 -1.90 -4.86 2.10
CA GLY A 420 -2.22 -5.89 3.10
C GLY A 420 -1.14 -6.97 3.18
N ILE A 421 -0.65 -7.46 2.05
CA ILE A 421 0.44 -8.46 1.98
C ILE A 421 1.72 -7.91 2.63
N ALA A 422 2.11 -6.67 2.31
CA ALA A 422 3.29 -6.03 2.87
C ALA A 422 3.16 -5.78 4.39
N LEU A 423 1.97 -5.44 4.86
CA LEU A 423 1.66 -5.27 6.29
C LEU A 423 1.67 -6.59 7.06
N HIS A 424 1.19 -7.67 6.42
CA HIS A 424 1.23 -9.01 7.02
C HIS A 424 2.67 -9.45 7.31
N GLY A 425 3.59 -9.16 6.42
CA GLY A 425 4.95 -9.66 6.45
C GLY A 425 5.12 -11.01 5.77
N GLY A 426 6.37 -11.44 5.60
CA GLY A 426 6.73 -12.70 4.96
C GLY A 426 6.83 -12.64 3.44
N PHE A 427 6.45 -11.53 2.81
CA PHE A 427 6.48 -11.32 1.36
C PHE A 427 6.96 -9.93 0.97
N VAL A 428 7.50 -9.86 -0.25
CA VAL A 428 7.76 -8.62 -0.97
C VAL A 428 6.82 -8.58 -2.17
N PRO A 429 5.69 -7.84 -2.09
CA PRO A 429 4.73 -7.79 -3.19
C PRO A 429 5.19 -6.86 -4.31
N TYR A 430 4.96 -7.28 -5.55
CA TYR A 430 4.98 -6.39 -6.71
C TYR A 430 3.72 -6.56 -7.55
N GLY A 431 3.26 -5.47 -8.16
CA GLY A 431 2.08 -5.49 -9.01
C GLY A 431 2.19 -4.52 -10.17
N ALA A 432 1.63 -4.90 -11.31
CA ALA A 432 1.84 -4.19 -12.55
C ALA A 432 0.54 -3.80 -13.25
N THR A 433 0.61 -2.65 -13.91
CA THR A 433 -0.37 -2.16 -14.88
C THR A 433 0.32 -1.16 -15.83
N PHE A 434 -0.41 -0.58 -16.79
CA PHE A 434 0.09 0.57 -17.54
C PHE A 434 0.17 1.81 -16.66
N LEU A 435 1.12 2.70 -16.93
CA LEU A 435 1.32 3.89 -16.11
C LEU A 435 0.05 4.76 -16.04
N ILE A 436 -0.69 4.89 -17.14
CA ILE A 436 -1.93 5.66 -17.16
C ILE A 436 -2.98 5.09 -16.20
N PHE A 437 -3.04 3.76 -16.05
CA PHE A 437 -4.02 3.10 -15.18
C PHE A 437 -3.62 3.12 -13.69
N MET A 438 -2.45 3.67 -13.36
CA MET A 438 -2.13 4.06 -11.98
C MET A 438 -3.18 5.00 -11.38
N GLU A 439 -3.87 5.78 -12.24
CA GLU A 439 -4.95 6.68 -11.78
C GLU A 439 -6.07 5.93 -11.05
N TYR A 440 -6.45 4.73 -11.50
CA TYR A 440 -7.39 3.88 -10.77
C TYR A 440 -6.85 3.45 -9.40
N ALA A 441 -5.55 3.24 -9.28
CA ALA A 441 -4.88 2.77 -8.06
C ALA A 441 -4.33 3.90 -7.17
N ARG A 442 -4.42 5.15 -7.60
CA ARG A 442 -3.72 6.30 -7.02
C ARG A 442 -3.80 6.39 -5.50
N ASN A 443 -4.98 6.14 -4.94
CA ASN A 443 -5.18 6.22 -3.50
C ASN A 443 -4.46 5.09 -2.75
N ALA A 444 -4.47 3.86 -3.26
CA ALA A 444 -3.75 2.74 -2.63
C ALA A 444 -2.23 2.92 -2.72
N VAL A 445 -1.70 3.45 -3.82
CA VAL A 445 -0.27 3.81 -3.97
C VAL A 445 0.13 4.86 -2.92
N ARG A 446 -0.71 5.88 -2.71
CA ARG A 446 -0.52 6.87 -1.65
C ARG A 446 -0.50 6.23 -0.26
N MET A 447 -1.38 5.26 0.00
CA MET A 447 -1.44 4.57 1.29
C MET A 447 -0.19 3.73 1.56
N SER A 448 0.42 3.10 0.56
CA SER A 448 1.71 2.42 0.72
C SER A 448 2.79 3.37 1.24
N ALA A 449 2.85 4.56 0.65
CA ALA A 449 3.82 5.60 1.03
C ALA A 449 3.56 6.13 2.45
N LEU A 450 2.30 6.38 2.80
CA LEU A 450 1.89 6.83 4.13
C LEU A 450 2.25 5.79 5.20
N MET A 451 2.02 4.51 4.94
CA MET A 451 2.33 3.40 5.84
C MET A 451 3.82 2.97 5.80
N LYS A 452 4.62 3.57 4.94
CA LYS A 452 6.05 3.26 4.76
C LYS A 452 6.31 1.77 4.48
N LYS A 453 5.53 1.18 3.58
CA LYS A 453 5.63 -0.24 3.28
C LYS A 453 6.34 -0.49 1.96
N ARG A 454 7.22 -1.52 1.94
CA ARG A 454 7.85 -2.02 0.73
C ARG A 454 6.80 -2.68 -0.16
N VAL A 455 6.32 -1.91 -1.12
CA VAL A 455 5.44 -2.35 -2.21
C VAL A 455 6.06 -1.88 -3.51
N ILE A 456 6.21 -2.78 -4.48
CA ILE A 456 6.85 -2.46 -5.75
C ILE A 456 5.76 -2.36 -6.83
N TYR A 457 5.62 -1.18 -7.39
CA TYR A 457 4.73 -0.91 -8.51
C TYR A 457 5.51 -0.96 -9.81
N VAL A 458 5.06 -1.78 -10.75
CA VAL A 458 5.64 -1.90 -12.09
C VAL A 458 4.67 -1.26 -13.07
N PHE A 459 5.00 -0.06 -13.53
CA PHE A 459 4.19 0.69 -14.47
C PHE A 459 4.88 0.74 -15.83
N THR A 460 4.24 0.15 -16.85
CA THR A 460 4.79 0.14 -18.22
C THR A 460 4.03 1.09 -19.14
N HIS A 461 4.52 1.27 -20.38
CA HIS A 461 3.92 2.18 -21.36
C HIS A 461 4.00 3.62 -20.84
N ASP A 462 5.25 4.06 -20.61
CA ASP A 462 5.65 5.21 -19.78
C ASP A 462 5.36 6.58 -20.38
N SER A 463 5.07 6.69 -21.70
CA SER A 463 4.94 7.96 -22.40
C SER A 463 4.16 7.82 -23.72
N ILE A 464 4.11 8.91 -24.50
CA ILE A 464 3.62 8.89 -25.89
C ILE A 464 4.36 7.86 -26.76
N GLY A 465 5.53 7.41 -26.33
CA GLY A 465 6.33 6.36 -26.98
C GLY A 465 5.66 4.99 -27.05
N LEU A 466 4.52 4.79 -26.38
CA LEU A 466 3.70 3.58 -26.55
C LEU A 466 3.01 3.52 -27.92
N GLY A 467 2.74 4.69 -28.54
CA GLY A 467 2.32 4.78 -29.94
C GLY A 467 0.81 4.82 -30.14
N GLU A 468 0.32 3.96 -30.99
CA GLU A 468 -0.98 4.01 -31.68
C GLU A 468 -2.20 3.91 -30.76
N ASP A 469 -2.07 3.41 -29.54
CA ASP A 469 -3.17 3.30 -28.56
C ASP A 469 -3.73 4.70 -28.17
N GLY A 470 -2.93 5.76 -28.37
CA GLY A 470 -3.39 7.13 -28.32
C GLY A 470 -3.58 7.70 -26.91
N PRO A 471 -4.25 8.88 -26.81
CA PRO A 471 -4.32 9.70 -25.60
C PRO A 471 -4.89 8.98 -24.37
N THR A 472 -5.79 8.03 -24.55
CA THR A 472 -6.39 7.27 -23.44
C THR A 472 -5.40 6.34 -22.74
N HIS A 473 -4.26 6.05 -23.36
CA HIS A 473 -3.22 5.16 -22.86
C HIS A 473 -1.89 5.86 -22.64
N GLN A 474 -1.71 7.08 -23.16
CA GLN A 474 -0.48 7.87 -23.07
C GLN A 474 -0.47 8.72 -21.79
N PRO A 475 0.38 8.41 -20.81
CA PRO A 475 0.50 9.20 -19.58
C PRO A 475 1.22 10.53 -19.87
N ILE A 476 0.75 11.60 -19.24
CA ILE A 476 1.33 12.94 -19.31
C ILE A 476 1.67 13.43 -17.88
N GLU A 477 0.64 13.59 -17.02
CA GLU A 477 0.77 14.12 -15.66
C GLU A 477 1.09 13.06 -14.61
N GLN A 478 1.02 11.77 -14.94
CA GLN A 478 1.14 10.67 -13.97
C GLN A 478 2.52 10.63 -13.30
N LEU A 479 3.60 10.90 -14.05
CA LEU A 479 4.95 10.96 -13.48
C LEU A 479 5.09 12.10 -12.47
N ALA A 480 4.58 13.29 -12.77
CA ALA A 480 4.57 14.41 -11.84
C ALA A 480 3.77 14.07 -10.57
N SER A 481 2.58 13.46 -10.73
CA SER A 481 1.73 13.00 -9.63
C SER A 481 2.44 12.01 -8.71
N LEU A 482 3.14 11.00 -9.26
CA LEU A 482 3.90 10.02 -8.49
C LEU A 482 5.06 10.70 -7.75
N ARG A 483 5.86 11.51 -8.43
CA ARG A 483 7.02 12.22 -7.87
C ARG A 483 6.65 13.23 -6.77
N CYS A 484 5.44 13.80 -6.82
CA CYS A 484 4.91 14.67 -5.77
C CYS A 484 4.36 13.91 -4.55
N THR A 485 4.29 12.58 -4.60
CA THR A 485 3.84 11.78 -3.46
C THR A 485 4.97 11.63 -2.44
N PRO A 486 4.81 12.11 -1.18
CA PRO A 486 5.83 11.94 -0.17
C PRO A 486 6.16 10.46 0.06
N ASN A 487 7.45 10.17 0.28
CA ASN A 487 7.95 8.82 0.57
C ASN A 487 7.71 7.78 -0.54
N LEU A 488 7.49 8.18 -1.78
CA LEU A 488 7.41 7.29 -2.94
C LEU A 488 8.60 7.55 -3.85
N ASP A 489 9.44 6.54 -4.11
CA ASP A 489 10.51 6.62 -5.08
C ASP A 489 10.02 6.21 -6.46
N THR A 490 10.13 7.14 -7.41
CA THR A 490 9.69 6.93 -8.79
C THR A 490 10.91 6.83 -9.70
N TRP A 491 11.20 5.61 -10.14
CA TRP A 491 12.32 5.28 -11.01
C TRP A 491 11.86 5.19 -12.46
N ARG A 492 12.45 5.98 -13.35
CA ARG A 492 12.24 5.92 -14.80
C ARG A 492 13.58 5.65 -15.50
N PRO A 493 13.96 4.37 -15.65
CA PRO A 493 15.27 3.96 -16.18
C PRO A 493 15.45 4.28 -17.66
N ALA A 494 16.68 4.69 -18.03
CA ALA A 494 17.08 5.01 -19.39
C ALA A 494 17.47 3.79 -20.25
N ASP A 495 17.81 2.68 -19.62
CA ASP A 495 18.24 1.45 -20.29
C ASP A 495 18.15 0.21 -19.38
N ALA A 496 18.68 -0.91 -19.85
CA ALA A 496 18.68 -2.16 -19.11
C ALA A 496 19.48 -2.10 -17.80
N VAL A 497 20.55 -1.30 -17.74
CA VAL A 497 21.41 -1.17 -16.56
C VAL A 497 20.68 -0.43 -15.45
N GLU A 498 20.14 0.76 -15.77
CA GLU A 498 19.32 1.51 -14.80
C GLU A 498 18.09 0.73 -14.36
N SER A 499 17.48 -0.08 -15.25
CA SER A 499 16.37 -0.98 -14.90
C SER A 499 16.76 -2.03 -13.87
N ALA A 500 17.94 -2.62 -14.00
CA ALA A 500 18.46 -3.60 -13.03
C ALA A 500 18.78 -2.95 -11.68
N VAL A 501 19.35 -1.73 -11.68
CA VAL A 501 19.61 -0.95 -10.46
C VAL A 501 18.29 -0.56 -9.77
N ALA A 502 17.29 -0.11 -10.52
CA ALA A 502 15.97 0.26 -9.97
C ALA A 502 15.30 -0.94 -9.28
N TRP A 503 15.35 -2.13 -9.87
CA TRP A 503 14.86 -3.37 -9.24
C TRP A 503 15.60 -3.70 -7.95
N LYS A 504 16.97 -3.67 -7.99
CA LYS A 504 17.78 -3.92 -6.79
C LYS A 504 17.40 -2.94 -5.68
N PHE A 505 17.33 -1.64 -6.01
CA PHE A 505 16.97 -0.60 -5.06
C PHE A 505 15.57 -0.82 -4.45
N ALA A 506 14.57 -1.10 -5.29
CA ALA A 506 13.20 -1.34 -4.84
C ALA A 506 13.07 -2.56 -3.93
N LEU A 507 13.83 -3.63 -4.20
CA LEU A 507 13.86 -4.83 -3.37
C LEU A 507 14.56 -4.61 -2.03
N GLU A 508 15.63 -3.82 -1.99
CA GLU A 508 16.38 -3.49 -0.76
C GLU A 508 15.69 -2.42 0.11
N ARG A 509 14.87 -1.54 -0.48
CA ARG A 509 14.16 -0.50 0.26
C ARG A 509 13.10 -1.09 1.17
N ASN A 510 13.13 -0.77 2.48
CA ASN A 510 12.18 -1.31 3.46
C ASN A 510 11.32 -0.26 4.17
N ASP A 511 11.50 1.02 3.86
CA ASP A 511 10.86 2.18 4.52
C ASP A 511 9.83 2.91 3.63
N GLY A 512 9.52 2.36 2.47
CA GLY A 512 8.55 2.94 1.53
C GLY A 512 8.38 2.16 0.24
N PRO A 513 7.38 2.51 -0.57
CA PRO A 513 7.14 1.91 -1.87
C PRO A 513 8.06 2.49 -2.95
N SER A 514 8.24 1.71 -4.02
CA SER A 514 8.94 2.14 -5.23
C SER A 514 8.04 1.93 -6.45
N ALA A 515 7.95 2.93 -7.32
CA ALA A 515 7.31 2.86 -8.62
C ALA A 515 8.40 2.76 -9.70
N LEU A 516 8.40 1.67 -10.44
CA LEU A 516 9.34 1.38 -11.52
C LEU A 516 8.63 1.59 -12.86
N ILE A 517 9.08 2.58 -13.62
CA ILE A 517 8.42 3.08 -14.82
C ILE A 517 9.19 2.62 -16.05
N PHE A 518 8.55 1.85 -16.94
CA PHE A 518 9.22 1.21 -18.06
C PHE A 518 8.59 1.51 -19.41
N SER A 519 9.43 1.64 -20.43
CA SER A 519 9.03 1.90 -21.81
C SER A 519 8.49 0.65 -22.52
N ARG A 520 7.62 0.89 -23.51
CA ARG A 520 7.24 -0.13 -24.51
C ARG A 520 8.29 -0.27 -25.61
N GLN A 521 8.87 0.85 -26.06
CA GLN A 521 9.87 0.93 -27.11
C GLN A 521 11.27 0.54 -26.60
N ASN A 522 12.15 0.15 -27.52
CA ASN A 522 13.55 -0.16 -27.20
C ASN A 522 14.31 1.11 -26.84
N LEU A 523 15.23 1.00 -25.90
CA LEU A 523 16.12 2.05 -25.44
C LEU A 523 17.59 1.63 -25.70
N ASP A 524 18.38 2.57 -26.20
CA ASP A 524 19.79 2.35 -26.47
C ASP A 524 20.60 2.25 -25.19
N HIS A 525 21.50 1.28 -25.13
CA HIS A 525 22.43 1.14 -24.02
C HIS A 525 23.30 2.38 -23.87
N GLN A 526 23.45 2.87 -22.64
CA GLN A 526 24.36 3.95 -22.30
C GLN A 526 25.61 3.38 -21.63
N THR A 527 26.79 3.65 -22.23
CA THR A 527 28.06 3.20 -21.67
C THR A 527 28.41 4.01 -20.42
N ARG A 528 28.81 3.31 -19.36
CA ARG A 528 29.18 3.88 -18.06
C ARG A 528 30.48 3.26 -17.55
N ASP A 529 31.27 4.04 -16.83
CA ASP A 529 32.37 3.52 -16.02
C ASP A 529 31.89 2.98 -14.66
N GLN A 530 32.80 2.46 -13.85
CA GLN A 530 32.47 1.86 -12.55
C GLN A 530 31.91 2.89 -11.54
N ALA A 531 32.38 4.14 -11.59
CA ALA A 531 31.90 5.20 -10.71
C ALA A 531 30.47 5.60 -11.09
N GLN A 532 30.20 5.75 -12.36
CA GLN A 532 28.86 6.05 -12.89
C GLN A 532 27.85 4.94 -12.60
N LEU A 533 28.27 3.66 -12.69
CA LEU A 533 27.43 2.53 -12.30
C LEU A 533 27.03 2.59 -10.82
N ALA A 534 27.95 2.98 -9.96
CA ALA A 534 27.66 3.16 -8.53
C ALA A 534 26.73 4.36 -8.28
N ASP A 535 26.92 5.45 -9.02
CA ASP A 535 26.17 6.69 -8.85
C ASP A 535 24.70 6.60 -9.34
N ILE A 536 24.33 5.61 -10.15
CA ILE A 536 22.91 5.38 -10.50
C ILE A 536 22.05 5.26 -9.23
N THR A 537 22.57 4.60 -8.20
CA THR A 537 21.85 4.40 -6.92
C THR A 537 21.57 5.71 -6.17
N ARG A 538 22.19 6.82 -6.59
CA ARG A 538 21.99 8.15 -6.03
C ARG A 538 20.87 8.94 -6.70
N GLY A 539 20.20 8.35 -7.69
CA GLY A 539 18.97 8.85 -8.31
C GLY A 539 19.15 9.90 -9.40
N GLY A 540 20.34 10.47 -9.53
CA GLY A 540 20.74 11.39 -10.59
C GLY A 540 22.26 11.50 -10.62
N TYR A 541 22.86 11.43 -11.82
CA TYR A 541 24.32 11.38 -11.97
C TYR A 541 24.77 11.92 -13.33
N VAL A 542 26.04 12.30 -13.42
CA VAL A 542 26.66 12.77 -14.67
C VAL A 542 26.94 11.58 -15.58
N LEU A 543 26.21 11.49 -16.70
CA LEU A 543 26.38 10.42 -17.69
C LEU A 543 27.44 10.79 -18.74
N LYS A 544 27.44 12.04 -19.22
CA LYS A 544 28.47 12.59 -20.12
C LYS A 544 28.93 13.92 -19.58
N ASP A 545 30.22 14.24 -19.73
CA ASP A 545 30.78 15.49 -19.24
C ASP A 545 31.78 16.07 -20.23
N CYS A 546 31.97 17.41 -20.17
CA CYS A 546 32.99 18.13 -20.90
C CYS A 546 34.30 18.21 -20.11
N ALA A 547 35.36 18.62 -20.77
CA ALA A 547 36.61 18.99 -20.10
C ALA A 547 36.48 20.39 -19.48
N GLY A 548 36.42 20.49 -18.16
CA GLY A 548 36.26 21.73 -17.42
C GLY A 548 34.82 21.99 -16.95
N GLU A 549 34.44 23.28 -16.87
CA GLU A 549 33.09 23.64 -16.44
C GLU A 549 32.11 23.63 -17.62
N PRO A 550 30.94 23.00 -17.48
CA PRO A 550 29.91 23.04 -18.52
C PRO A 550 29.28 24.42 -18.61
N GLU A 551 28.99 24.89 -19.83
CA GLU A 551 28.18 26.05 -20.10
C GLU A 551 26.69 25.70 -20.22
N LEU A 552 26.36 24.44 -20.51
CA LEU A 552 25.00 23.91 -20.66
C LEU A 552 24.88 22.53 -19.98
N ILE A 553 23.77 22.30 -19.29
CA ILE A 553 23.42 20.98 -18.72
C ILE A 553 22.13 20.48 -19.36
N LEU A 554 22.19 19.31 -19.98
CA LEU A 554 21.04 18.55 -20.45
C LEU A 554 20.64 17.54 -19.36
N ILE A 555 19.42 17.66 -18.83
CA ILE A 555 18.88 16.75 -17.83
C ILE A 555 17.83 15.87 -18.52
N ALA A 556 18.00 14.55 -18.48
CA ALA A 556 17.02 13.66 -19.09
C ALA A 556 16.76 12.43 -18.20
N THR A 557 15.66 11.75 -18.46
CA THR A 557 15.27 10.52 -17.76
C THR A 557 14.56 9.58 -18.73
N GLY A 558 14.61 8.28 -18.43
CA GLY A 558 13.92 7.29 -19.25
C GLY A 558 14.36 7.31 -20.71
N SER A 559 13.39 7.19 -21.59
CA SER A 559 13.62 7.10 -23.05
C SER A 559 14.31 8.34 -23.66
N GLU A 560 14.27 9.49 -23.03
CA GLU A 560 14.83 10.73 -23.57
C GLU A 560 16.33 10.89 -23.29
N VAL A 561 16.94 10.04 -22.44
CA VAL A 561 18.38 10.08 -22.16
C VAL A 561 19.21 9.82 -23.43
N GLY A 562 18.80 8.85 -24.25
CA GLY A 562 19.49 8.58 -25.53
C GLY A 562 19.48 9.78 -26.48
N LEU A 563 18.38 10.55 -26.49
CA LEU A 563 18.28 11.77 -27.29
C LEU A 563 19.18 12.89 -26.74
N ALA A 564 19.24 13.06 -25.42
CA ALA A 564 20.15 14.01 -24.78
C ALA A 564 21.63 13.69 -25.05
N VAL A 565 22.01 12.41 -25.09
CA VAL A 565 23.37 11.99 -25.46
C VAL A 565 23.70 12.30 -26.91
N LYS A 566 22.75 12.09 -27.84
CA LYS A 566 22.94 12.49 -29.26
C LYS A 566 23.11 14.01 -29.39
N ALA A 567 22.37 14.81 -28.62
CA ALA A 567 22.53 16.27 -28.61
C ALA A 567 23.87 16.68 -28.01
N PHE A 568 24.34 16.03 -26.95
CA PHE A 568 25.67 16.21 -26.38
C PHE A 568 26.77 16.01 -27.43
N ASP A 569 26.72 14.91 -28.17
CA ASP A 569 27.72 14.63 -29.21
C ASP A 569 27.78 15.74 -30.26
N LYS A 570 26.61 16.20 -30.73
CA LYS A 570 26.52 17.30 -31.72
C LYS A 570 27.01 18.66 -31.21
N LEU A 571 26.61 19.03 -30.01
CA LEU A 571 27.04 20.27 -29.37
C LEU A 571 28.54 20.26 -29.08
N THR A 572 29.10 19.11 -28.69
CA THR A 572 30.54 18.96 -28.50
C THR A 572 31.32 19.05 -29.83
N GLU A 573 30.81 18.48 -30.93
CA GLU A 573 31.35 18.68 -32.29
C GLU A 573 31.40 20.16 -32.71
N GLN A 574 30.45 20.94 -32.20
CA GLN A 574 30.37 22.41 -32.41
C GLN A 574 31.28 23.23 -31.47
N GLY A 575 31.99 22.54 -30.54
CA GLY A 575 32.92 23.17 -29.60
C GLY A 575 32.24 23.66 -28.31
N ARG A 576 31.01 23.27 -28.01
CA ARG A 576 30.29 23.63 -26.79
C ARG A 576 30.69 22.72 -25.61
N ASN A 577 30.75 23.32 -24.41
CA ASN A 577 30.99 22.59 -23.15
C ASN A 577 29.67 22.14 -22.54
N VAL A 578 29.26 20.91 -22.77
CA VAL A 578 27.96 20.37 -22.36
C VAL A 578 28.14 19.25 -21.38
N ARG A 579 27.20 19.13 -20.45
CA ARG A 579 27.03 17.98 -19.54
C ARG A 579 25.69 17.31 -19.78
N VAL A 580 25.63 15.98 -19.74
CA VAL A 580 24.40 15.20 -19.67
C VAL A 580 24.25 14.59 -18.30
N VAL A 581 23.11 14.84 -17.66
CA VAL A 581 22.70 14.22 -16.41
C VAL A 581 21.55 13.25 -16.68
N SER A 582 21.75 11.98 -16.36
CA SER A 582 20.66 11.02 -16.25
C SER A 582 20.04 11.12 -14.86
N MET A 583 18.70 11.29 -14.81
CA MET A 583 17.94 11.50 -13.58
C MET A 583 16.89 10.41 -13.39
N PRO A 584 17.27 9.13 -13.16
CA PRO A 584 16.32 8.02 -13.08
C PRO A 584 15.36 8.12 -11.89
N CYS A 585 15.74 8.79 -10.78
CA CYS A 585 14.86 8.94 -9.61
C CYS A 585 15.11 10.27 -8.87
N THR A 586 14.22 11.22 -9.07
CA THR A 586 14.36 12.57 -8.50
C THR A 586 14.30 12.62 -6.98
N SER A 587 13.45 11.78 -6.32
CA SER A 587 13.34 11.76 -4.85
C SER A 587 14.63 11.28 -4.19
N VAL A 588 15.28 10.28 -4.75
CA VAL A 588 16.56 9.76 -4.27
C VAL A 588 17.68 10.78 -4.50
N PHE A 589 17.70 11.48 -5.64
CA PHE A 589 18.63 12.55 -5.89
C PHE A 589 18.44 13.73 -4.93
N ASP A 590 17.21 14.14 -4.68
CA ASP A 590 16.89 15.22 -3.75
C ASP A 590 17.35 14.96 -2.31
N ALA A 591 17.35 13.69 -1.91
CA ALA A 591 17.80 13.24 -0.60
C ALA A 591 19.34 13.23 -0.44
N GLN A 592 20.11 13.39 -1.54
CA GLN A 592 21.57 13.47 -1.47
C GLN A 592 22.05 14.72 -0.75
N ASP A 593 23.28 14.66 -0.24
CA ASP A 593 23.93 15.82 0.36
C ASP A 593 24.14 16.98 -0.65
N ALA A 594 24.31 18.18 -0.15
CA ALA A 594 24.45 19.36 -0.98
C ALA A 594 25.69 19.32 -1.89
N GLY A 595 26.78 18.71 -1.43
CA GLY A 595 28.03 18.57 -2.20
C GLY A 595 27.83 17.72 -3.44
N TYR A 596 27.17 16.56 -3.28
CA TYR A 596 26.85 15.70 -4.41
C TYR A 596 25.88 16.37 -5.40
N LYS A 597 24.81 16.98 -4.90
CA LYS A 597 23.88 17.71 -5.78
C LYS A 597 24.56 18.81 -6.59
N GLN A 598 25.49 19.53 -5.99
CA GLN A 598 26.28 20.56 -6.69
C GLN A 598 27.30 19.95 -7.67
N SER A 599 27.86 18.80 -7.39
CA SER A 599 28.75 18.15 -8.37
C SER A 599 28.03 17.69 -9.63
N VAL A 600 26.74 17.33 -9.51
CA VAL A 600 25.90 16.91 -10.64
C VAL A 600 25.26 18.15 -11.34
N LEU A 601 24.65 19.05 -10.56
CA LEU A 601 23.95 20.25 -11.03
C LEU A 601 24.54 21.50 -10.36
N PRO A 602 25.74 21.97 -10.81
CA PRO A 602 26.41 23.11 -10.23
C PRO A 602 25.56 24.38 -10.36
N LEU A 603 25.43 25.14 -9.25
CA LEU A 603 24.53 26.29 -9.16
C LEU A 603 24.94 27.45 -10.11
N GLN A 604 26.23 27.55 -10.45
CA GLN A 604 26.74 28.58 -11.36
C GLN A 604 26.34 28.37 -12.83
N VAL A 605 25.86 27.16 -13.19
CA VAL A 605 25.37 26.87 -14.54
C VAL A 605 23.86 27.00 -14.55
N SER A 606 23.35 28.14 -15.00
CA SER A 606 21.91 28.43 -15.13
C SER A 606 21.31 27.90 -16.43
N ALA A 607 22.11 27.80 -17.49
CA ALA A 607 21.67 27.23 -18.76
C ALA A 607 21.44 25.74 -18.62
N ARG A 608 20.17 25.35 -18.44
CA ARG A 608 19.74 23.96 -18.24
C ARG A 608 18.52 23.65 -19.10
N ILE A 609 18.54 22.49 -19.73
CA ILE A 609 17.41 21.97 -20.49
C ILE A 609 17.01 20.62 -19.89
N ALA A 610 15.76 20.48 -19.47
CA ALA A 610 15.20 19.18 -19.11
C ALA A 610 14.43 18.60 -20.29
N ILE A 611 14.54 17.28 -20.48
CA ILE A 611 13.95 16.56 -21.61
C ILE A 611 13.23 15.34 -21.07
N GLU A 612 11.88 15.35 -21.12
CA GLU A 612 11.05 14.23 -20.71
C GLU A 612 9.69 14.24 -21.41
N ALA A 613 9.30 13.14 -22.03
CA ALA A 613 7.98 12.94 -22.63
C ALA A 613 6.90 12.74 -21.55
N ALA A 614 6.73 13.76 -20.70
CA ALA A 614 5.76 13.91 -19.64
C ALA A 614 5.50 15.40 -19.38
N HIS A 615 4.60 15.73 -18.44
CA HIS A 615 4.24 17.13 -18.15
C HIS A 615 5.46 17.97 -17.80
N ALA A 616 5.63 19.08 -18.50
CA ALA A 616 6.83 19.93 -18.44
C ALA A 616 7.07 20.56 -17.06
N ASP A 617 6.02 20.97 -16.35
CA ASP A 617 6.10 21.83 -15.16
C ASP A 617 6.92 21.24 -14.00
N TYR A 618 6.99 19.93 -13.90
CA TYR A 618 7.76 19.28 -12.83
C TYR A 618 9.25 19.63 -12.84
N TRP A 619 9.81 19.89 -14.04
CA TRP A 619 11.23 20.07 -14.23
C TRP A 619 11.74 21.46 -13.89
N TYR A 620 10.88 22.47 -13.73
CA TYR A 620 11.30 23.83 -13.34
C TYR A 620 12.02 23.89 -12.00
N LYS A 621 11.82 22.91 -11.12
CA LYS A 621 12.59 22.74 -9.88
C LYS A 621 14.09 22.56 -10.13
N TYR A 622 14.49 21.96 -11.25
CA TYR A 622 15.87 21.60 -11.59
C TYR A 622 16.49 22.57 -12.61
N VAL A 623 15.71 23.08 -13.52
CA VAL A 623 16.19 23.99 -14.55
C VAL A 623 16.09 25.47 -14.14
N GLY A 624 15.25 25.81 -13.18
CA GLY A 624 14.97 27.20 -12.81
C GLY A 624 14.06 27.90 -13.82
N LEU A 625 13.79 29.19 -13.57
CA LEU A 625 12.90 30.01 -14.45
C LEU A 625 13.56 30.41 -15.76
N GLU A 626 14.89 30.46 -15.81
CA GLU A 626 15.68 30.80 -17.01
C GLU A 626 15.92 29.59 -17.90
N GLY A 627 15.89 28.38 -17.34
CA GLY A 627 16.05 27.14 -18.09
C GLY A 627 14.88 26.83 -19.03
N ARG A 628 15.04 25.80 -19.81
CA ARG A 628 14.02 25.32 -20.76
C ARG A 628 13.62 23.90 -20.47
N VAL A 629 12.38 23.55 -20.82
CA VAL A 629 11.87 22.18 -20.68
C VAL A 629 11.27 21.73 -22.01
N ILE A 630 11.82 20.67 -22.58
CA ILE A 630 11.22 19.96 -23.71
C ILE A 630 10.36 18.85 -23.09
N GLY A 631 9.06 19.11 -23.01
CA GLY A 631 8.07 18.28 -22.33
C GLY A 631 6.69 18.45 -22.93
N MET A 632 5.73 17.70 -22.38
CA MET A 632 4.34 17.75 -22.82
C MET A 632 3.58 18.87 -22.11
N THR A 633 2.74 19.59 -22.87
CA THR A 633 1.80 20.61 -22.36
C THR A 633 0.36 20.31 -22.80
N SER A 634 0.16 19.23 -23.54
CA SER A 634 -1.13 18.75 -24.04
C SER A 634 -1.20 17.22 -23.94
N PHE A 635 -2.37 16.66 -24.18
CA PHE A 635 -2.51 15.21 -24.41
C PHE A 635 -1.78 14.80 -25.69
N GLY A 636 -1.45 13.51 -25.80
CA GLY A 636 -0.86 12.92 -26.99
C GLY A 636 -1.88 12.67 -28.11
N GLU A 637 -1.46 11.92 -29.12
CA GLU A 637 -2.26 11.59 -30.30
C GLU A 637 -2.08 10.11 -30.68
N SER A 638 -3.00 9.58 -31.51
CA SER A 638 -2.91 8.22 -32.07
C SER A 638 -2.06 8.21 -33.32
N ALA A 639 -0.79 7.80 -33.19
CA ALA A 639 0.13 7.64 -34.30
C ALA A 639 1.28 6.70 -33.92
N PRO A 640 2.11 6.23 -34.88
CA PRO A 640 3.35 5.55 -34.57
C PRO A 640 4.29 6.43 -33.71
N ALA A 641 4.97 5.83 -32.74
CA ALA A 641 5.81 6.54 -31.79
C ALA A 641 6.80 7.54 -32.41
N PRO A 642 7.54 7.23 -33.49
CA PRO A 642 8.44 8.21 -34.11
C PRO A 642 7.75 9.50 -34.58
N ALA A 643 6.54 9.38 -35.16
CA ALA A 643 5.76 10.53 -35.58
C ALA A 643 5.30 11.39 -34.39
N LEU A 644 4.95 10.74 -33.28
CA LEU A 644 4.57 11.44 -32.05
C LEU A 644 5.75 12.19 -31.42
N PHE A 645 6.92 11.57 -31.38
CA PHE A 645 8.13 12.26 -30.89
C PHE A 645 8.49 13.45 -31.76
N GLU A 646 8.34 13.35 -33.08
CA GLU A 646 8.53 14.48 -34.03
C GLU A 646 7.49 15.59 -33.79
N GLU A 647 6.20 15.24 -33.77
CA GLU A 647 5.09 16.20 -33.57
C GLU A 647 5.21 17.00 -32.27
N PHE A 648 5.57 16.33 -31.17
CA PHE A 648 5.69 16.95 -29.85
C PHE A 648 7.09 17.52 -29.56
N GLY A 649 7.98 17.57 -30.56
CA GLY A 649 9.27 18.26 -30.48
C GLY A 649 10.36 17.50 -29.72
N PHE A 650 10.22 16.21 -29.49
CA PHE A 650 11.30 15.38 -28.94
C PHE A 650 12.27 14.95 -30.05
N THR A 651 12.92 15.93 -30.64
CA THR A 651 13.86 15.75 -31.76
C THR A 651 15.22 16.33 -31.43
N LEU A 652 16.26 15.82 -32.12
CA LEU A 652 17.61 16.36 -31.96
C LEU A 652 17.67 17.84 -32.37
N GLU A 653 17.02 18.17 -33.47
CA GLU A 653 16.96 19.53 -34.03
C GLU A 653 16.37 20.52 -33.03
N ASN A 654 15.29 20.16 -32.35
CA ASN A 654 14.65 21.01 -31.35
C ASN A 654 15.55 21.20 -30.12
N ILE A 655 16.26 20.15 -29.66
CA ILE A 655 17.20 20.30 -28.53
C ILE A 655 18.36 21.24 -28.92
N LEU A 656 18.91 21.10 -30.13
CA LEU A 656 20.00 21.95 -30.59
C LEU A 656 19.56 23.44 -30.72
N ALA A 657 18.38 23.68 -31.30
CA ALA A 657 17.82 25.03 -31.41
C ALA A 657 17.55 25.66 -30.03
N THR A 658 16.97 24.89 -29.11
CA THR A 658 16.72 25.33 -27.72
C THR A 658 18.03 25.65 -26.98
N ALA A 659 19.08 24.85 -27.24
CA ALA A 659 20.40 25.06 -26.63
C ALA A 659 21.07 26.35 -27.20
N GLU A 660 20.99 26.58 -28.49
CA GLU A 660 21.51 27.79 -29.12
C GLU A 660 20.80 29.05 -28.59
N GLU A 661 19.45 29.06 -28.57
CA GLU A 661 18.66 30.14 -27.98
C GLU A 661 19.07 30.43 -26.54
N LEU A 662 19.16 29.38 -25.68
CA LEU A 662 19.48 29.56 -24.26
C LEU A 662 20.92 30.05 -24.01
N LEU A 663 21.87 29.79 -24.92
CA LEU A 663 23.25 30.18 -24.79
C LEU A 663 23.53 31.57 -25.42
N GLU A 664 22.60 32.09 -26.22
CA GLU A 664 22.68 33.46 -26.82
C GLU A 664 22.00 34.52 -25.93
N ASP A 665 21.01 34.12 -25.09
CA ASP A 665 20.36 34.96 -24.09
C ASP A 665 21.30 35.25 -22.88
#